data_9b52d504658b302eb047d16e4828c07a
#
_entry.id   9b52d504658b302eb047d16e4828c07a
#
_cell.length_a   1.000
_cell.length_b   1.000
_cell.length_c   1.000
_cell.angle_alpha   90.00
_cell.angle_beta   90.00
_cell.angle_gamma   90.00
#
_symmetry.space_group_name_H-M   'P 1'
#
loop_
_entity.id
_entity.type
_entity.pdbx_description
1 polymer ?
#
loop_
_entity_poly.entity_id
_entity_poly.type
_entity_poly.pdbx_seq_one_letter_code
_entity_poly.pdbx_strand_id
1 'polypeptide(L)'
;MPSPYAGPSQAGGETGRQLDQESGAAESALLSVYVQLVFSHGGWPAALSRPLPLPPASASSSPGTLAGLSLTTECNVKPDGLTYCACLPGYQWNASICSRHQLCQPSHNHRPCGCLAFSPPEAGYCQVLPPVPGSLSLDSWLQVPGHTLNLTLHTSQETTSLNWFLRRHTGSPGPIPLQPGTQVSLTSSQGQAVLSIRNVSHEWEGEYMCRFEAQGFRWELYQLVRVPLRATDVARLPDRLSISCAASPRFHLSCCIPYTPLGYMASWSPGEGSEASLFNTPGDQCLVLATQHCPAADITYTCDLQSPGLTPLRVPVSVTIIQDGDTTCPEDSAVVAWKVTKAGHVAQAPCPVNRTGVVKRTCGPDGAWGPIHSSCTDTRLLALLRRAQLLWAGQGWPAEEVPQSLAQLLEQTEVVSSPSDLLALLGTMTFLAKVVADTGIPLRRSALEALLKTTDKVLDVDTSSLWTPAQAQKPSAASDLLLAVETLAHSLCPQDHPFSFSLPNVQLQTQLLTPTVPADYRVSFSTQPPLWAQIPRRSLAPLDTSNSNVTITSLVLRKLDHLLPSNYGQELGDSLYATPGLVLSISIMAGGQAFHQGEVTMDFGDRDNPFHCVFWDHHLFQGNGGWSGEGCQVQAANASATTQCICRHLTAFSILMSRHTVPGNPTLELLSRVGLGASILALLVCLGVYRLVWRVVVRNKLAYLRHAALLNVVLCLLAADTCFLGAPLLPPGPRSPLCLAAAFLCHFLYLATFFWMLAQALMLAHQLLFVFHQLSKRRVLSLMVVLGYLCPMGFAGAALGLYLPRGQYLGEGVCWLDGKGGARYTFVGPVLVIVGLNGLVLAMAMLKLLRPSLSEGPQAEKRQALLGVMKALLVLTPIFGLTWGLGLATLLEEVSVVPHYIFTILNTCQGVFILLFGCLMDKKVQEALLKRFGCAQPPNSTISLATNESHLPEPSRGRSDNASYEEKMT
;
A
#
# COMPACT_ATOMS: atom_id res chain seq x y z
N MET A 1 -4.52 36.01 64.03
CA MET A 1 -4.12 36.96 65.06
C MET A 1 -2.74 36.54 65.53
N PRO A 2 -1.69 37.31 65.33
CA PRO A 2 -0.35 36.94 65.80
C PRO A 2 -0.20 37.46 67.26
N SER A 3 0.31 36.57 68.11
CA SER A 3 0.65 36.86 69.48
C SER A 3 1.89 37.78 69.56
N PRO A 4 1.94 38.73 70.49
CA PRO A 4 3.00 39.74 70.51
C PRO A 4 4.14 39.29 71.45
N TYR A 5 4.76 38.19 71.30
CA TYR A 5 5.97 37.84 72.03
C TYR A 5 7.05 37.38 71.05
N ALA A 6 7.92 38.29 70.70
CA ALA A 6 9.23 38.04 70.10
C ALA A 6 10.20 37.55 71.14
N GLY A 7 10.25 36.27 71.42
CA GLY A 7 11.44 35.67 72.04
C GLY A 7 12.41 35.23 70.91
N PRO A 8 13.70 35.20 71.15
CA PRO A 8 14.67 34.64 70.16
C PRO A 8 14.32 33.17 69.94
N SER A 9 13.74 32.85 68.86
CA SER A 9 13.56 31.45 68.48
C SER A 9 14.93 30.86 68.17
N GLN A 10 15.14 29.71 68.67
CA GLN A 10 16.37 28.94 68.59
C GLN A 10 16.90 28.92 67.10
N ALA A 11 18.19 29.31 67.01
CA ALA A 11 18.93 29.13 65.79
C ALA A 11 19.15 27.62 65.54
N GLY A 12 18.33 27.04 64.68
CA GLY A 12 18.60 25.69 64.11
C GLY A 12 19.67 25.83 63.04
N GLY A 13 20.92 25.66 63.40
CA GLY A 13 22.03 25.63 62.45
C GLY A 13 22.31 24.22 62.01
N GLU A 14 22.00 23.87 60.79
CA GLU A 14 22.60 22.73 60.16
C GLU A 14 23.88 23.15 59.47
N THR A 15 25.02 22.64 59.95
CA THR A 15 26.36 22.82 59.38
C THR A 15 26.56 21.91 58.23
N GLY A 16 26.38 22.41 57.01
CA GLY A 16 26.89 21.74 55.83
C GLY A 16 28.40 21.76 55.75
N ARG A 17 29.06 20.62 56.03
CA ARG A 17 30.48 20.45 55.84
C ARG A 17 30.77 20.07 54.40
N GLN A 18 31.34 20.99 53.63
CA GLN A 18 31.99 20.68 52.36
C GLN A 18 33.50 20.56 52.66
N LEU A 19 33.97 19.33 52.61
CA LEU A 19 35.38 19.03 52.66
C LEU A 19 35.93 18.98 51.24
N ASP A 20 36.58 20.06 50.81
CA ASP A 20 37.47 19.98 49.67
C ASP A 20 38.79 19.43 50.13
N GLN A 21 39.12 18.20 49.66
CA GLN A 21 40.41 17.57 49.90
C GLN A 21 41.30 17.86 48.69
N GLU A 22 42.08 18.95 48.78
CA GLU A 22 43.27 19.11 47.97
C GLU A 22 44.53 19.43 48.86
N SER A 23 45.59 18.79 48.49
CA SER A 23 46.83 18.63 49.10
C SER A 23 47.65 19.91 49.34
N GLY A 24 48.12 20.10 50.56
CA GLY A 24 49.47 20.60 50.86
C GLY A 24 49.69 22.08 50.65
N ALA A 25 49.16 22.93 51.53
CA ALA A 25 49.70 24.12 52.12
C ALA A 25 48.75 24.58 53.22
N ALA A 26 49.21 25.00 54.35
CA ALA A 26 48.38 25.50 55.45
C ALA A 26 47.71 26.84 55.06
N GLU A 27 46.73 26.78 54.23
CA GLU A 27 45.76 27.87 54.03
C GLU A 27 44.63 27.72 55.05
N SER A 28 44.36 28.80 55.77
CA SER A 28 43.17 28.86 56.66
C SER A 28 41.91 28.55 55.91
N ALA A 29 41.34 27.38 56.18
CA ALA A 29 40.08 27.00 55.56
C ALA A 29 38.98 27.98 55.97
N LEU A 30 38.49 28.75 55.02
CA LEU A 30 37.33 29.64 55.20
C LEU A 30 36.08 28.79 55.22
N LEU A 31 35.47 28.59 56.38
CA LEU A 31 34.18 27.88 56.53
C LEU A 31 33.05 28.90 56.38
N SER A 32 32.22 28.76 55.36
CA SER A 32 31.00 29.52 55.15
C SER A 32 29.85 28.86 55.89
N VAL A 33 29.27 29.52 56.86
CA VAL A 33 28.13 29.04 57.64
C VAL A 33 26.91 29.88 57.27
N TYR A 34 25.86 29.21 56.78
CA TYR A 34 24.59 29.85 56.47
C TYR A 34 23.64 29.68 57.66
N VAL A 35 23.09 30.82 58.15
CA VAL A 35 22.19 30.82 59.29
C VAL A 35 20.84 31.45 58.84
N GLN A 36 19.77 30.74 59.01
CA GLN A 36 18.45 31.27 58.81
C GLN A 36 17.96 32.04 60.04
N LEU A 37 17.73 33.31 59.86
CA LEU A 37 17.16 34.16 60.91
C LEU A 37 15.70 34.47 60.53
N VAL A 38 14.74 34.17 61.43
CA VAL A 38 13.33 34.49 61.22
C VAL A 38 13.02 35.69 62.13
N PHE A 39 12.64 36.82 61.55
CA PHE A 39 12.22 38.03 62.22
C PHE A 39 10.73 38.29 62.14
N SER A 40 10.10 38.74 63.19
CA SER A 40 8.78 39.36 63.13
C SER A 40 8.91 40.75 62.53
N HIS A 41 7.83 41.21 61.90
CA HIS A 41 7.79 42.41 61.10
C HIS A 41 8.55 43.61 61.71
N GLY A 42 9.43 44.22 60.93
CA GLY A 42 10.01 45.58 61.16
C GLY A 42 11.26 45.64 62.08
N GLY A 43 11.65 44.57 62.76
CA GLY A 43 12.74 44.65 63.76
C GLY A 43 14.14 44.21 63.28
N TRP A 44 14.29 43.75 62.03
CA TRP A 44 15.50 43.06 61.56
C TRP A 44 16.80 43.96 61.46
N PRO A 45 16.70 45.24 61.01
CA PRO A 45 17.90 46.04 60.90
C PRO A 45 18.59 46.29 62.27
N ALA A 46 17.80 46.46 63.32
CA ALA A 46 18.31 46.68 64.69
C ALA A 46 18.85 45.39 65.35
N ALA A 47 18.32 44.25 64.96
CA ALA A 47 18.78 42.93 65.44
C ALA A 47 20.17 42.54 64.88
N LEU A 48 20.46 42.92 63.64
CA LEU A 48 21.76 42.64 63.02
C LEU A 48 22.90 43.54 63.43
N SER A 49 22.62 44.65 64.04
CA SER A 49 23.63 45.54 64.61
C SER A 49 24.18 45.09 66.00
N ARG A 50 23.57 44.04 66.58
CA ARG A 50 24.06 43.44 67.82
C ARG A 50 24.93 42.22 67.51
N PRO A 51 26.12 42.01 68.23
CA PRO A 51 26.87 40.82 68.09
C PRO A 51 26.01 39.60 68.47
N LEU A 52 25.80 38.65 67.48
CA LEU A 52 25.10 37.38 67.70
C LEU A 52 25.95 36.53 68.66
N PRO A 53 25.42 36.05 69.80
CA PRO A 53 26.11 35.09 70.62
C PRO A 53 26.16 33.77 69.84
N LEU A 54 27.44 33.40 69.53
CA LEU A 54 27.67 32.05 68.96
C LEU A 54 27.43 31.02 70.08
N PRO A 55 26.75 29.88 69.79
CA PRO A 55 26.66 28.77 70.72
C PRO A 55 28.12 28.33 71.09
N PRO A 56 28.34 27.96 72.30
CA PRO A 56 29.69 27.51 72.72
C PRO A 56 30.05 26.25 71.94
N ALA A 57 31.13 26.36 71.15
CA ALA A 57 31.74 25.23 70.50
C ALA A 57 32.20 24.25 71.56
N SER A 58 31.77 23.02 71.52
CA SER A 58 32.26 21.95 72.34
C SER A 58 33.77 21.81 72.16
N ALA A 59 34.42 21.86 73.27
CA ALA A 59 35.85 21.94 73.48
C ALA A 59 36.68 21.12 72.49
N SER A 60 37.47 21.80 71.70
CA SER A 60 38.83 21.49 71.24
C SER A 60 39.21 22.01 69.84
N SER A 61 38.90 23.23 69.52
CA SER A 61 39.56 23.88 68.36
C SER A 61 39.60 25.38 68.57
N SER A 62 40.71 26.00 68.13
CA SER A 62 40.99 27.44 68.21
C SER A 62 39.77 28.31 67.78
N PRO A 63 39.51 29.45 68.44
CA PRO A 63 38.35 30.32 68.15
C PRO A 63 38.46 30.88 66.72
N GLY A 64 37.62 30.37 65.85
CA GLY A 64 37.42 30.92 64.54
C GLY A 64 36.77 32.30 64.68
N THR A 65 37.34 33.34 64.10
CA THR A 65 36.77 34.66 64.03
C THR A 65 35.73 34.71 62.89
N LEU A 66 34.47 35.08 63.21
CA LEU A 66 33.44 35.33 62.24
C LEU A 66 33.79 36.62 61.43
N ALA A 67 34.11 36.46 60.14
CA ALA A 67 34.66 37.58 59.35
C ALA A 67 33.59 38.59 58.87
N GLY A 68 32.36 38.35 59.11
CA GLY A 68 31.25 39.32 58.80
C GLY A 68 29.92 38.61 58.55
N LEU A 69 28.81 39.29 58.80
CA LEU A 69 27.45 38.87 58.48
C LEU A 69 26.98 39.74 57.35
N SER A 70 26.58 39.12 56.26
CA SER A 70 25.94 39.84 55.15
C SER A 70 24.54 39.28 54.87
N LEU A 71 23.60 40.21 54.58
CA LEU A 71 22.26 39.83 54.15
C LEU A 71 22.31 39.28 52.74
N THR A 72 21.66 38.15 52.54
CA THR A 72 21.57 37.52 51.24
C THR A 72 20.16 37.58 50.64
N THR A 73 19.15 37.82 51.50
CA THR A 73 17.72 37.73 51.10
C THR A 73 16.95 38.88 51.69
N GLU A 74 16.04 39.42 50.91
CA GLU A 74 15.00 40.39 51.33
C GLU A 74 13.62 39.80 51.10
N CYS A 75 12.77 39.87 52.12
CA CYS A 75 11.39 39.42 52.09
C CYS A 75 10.42 40.57 52.28
N ASN A 76 9.48 40.76 51.37
CA ASN A 76 8.41 41.77 51.40
C ASN A 76 7.04 41.12 51.44
N VAL A 77 6.11 41.67 52.20
CA VAL A 77 4.72 41.21 52.25
C VAL A 77 3.92 42.01 51.24
N LYS A 78 3.29 41.34 50.31
CA LYS A 78 2.35 41.95 49.34
C LYS A 78 1.04 42.32 50.01
N PRO A 79 0.24 43.22 49.38
CA PRO A 79 -1.08 43.61 49.88
C PRO A 79 -2.07 42.43 50.04
N ASP A 80 -1.81 41.31 49.36
CA ASP A 80 -2.58 40.08 49.45
C ASP A 80 -2.22 39.19 50.68
N GLY A 81 -1.28 39.65 51.51
CA GLY A 81 -0.81 38.94 52.69
C GLY A 81 0.23 37.83 52.39
N LEU A 82 0.60 37.60 51.13
CA LEU A 82 1.63 36.64 50.77
C LEU A 82 3.02 37.24 50.91
N THR A 83 3.92 36.54 51.60
CA THR A 83 5.33 36.91 51.74
C THR A 83 6.10 36.50 50.51
N TYR A 84 6.70 37.47 49.85
CA TYR A 84 7.59 37.26 48.71
C TYR A 84 9.03 37.54 49.13
N CYS A 85 9.91 36.58 48.95
CA CYS A 85 11.32 36.72 49.24
C CYS A 85 12.14 36.72 47.94
N ALA A 86 13.10 37.62 47.83
CA ALA A 86 14.04 37.71 46.73
C ALA A 86 15.49 37.72 47.25
N CYS A 87 16.41 37.21 46.48
CA CYS A 87 17.80 37.32 46.73
C CYS A 87 18.24 38.75 46.45
N LEU A 88 19.17 39.28 47.29
CA LEU A 88 19.87 40.54 47.02
C LEU A 88 20.80 40.39 45.80
N PRO A 89 21.22 41.47 45.14
CA PRO A 89 22.18 41.39 44.03
C PRO A 89 23.45 40.64 44.38
N GLY A 90 23.87 39.71 43.55
CA GLY A 90 25.06 38.86 43.79
C GLY A 90 24.71 37.53 44.47
N TYR A 91 23.48 37.29 44.85
CA TYR A 91 23.00 36.05 45.46
C TYR A 91 21.93 35.37 44.63
N GLN A 92 21.81 34.06 44.78
CA GLN A 92 20.83 33.26 44.05
C GLN A 92 20.16 32.24 44.97
N TRP A 93 18.87 31.95 44.71
CA TRP A 93 18.12 30.88 45.35
C TRP A 93 18.70 29.50 45.08
N ASN A 94 18.49 28.60 46.00
CA ASN A 94 18.82 27.19 45.77
C ASN A 94 17.93 26.56 44.66
N ALA A 95 18.31 25.39 44.17
CA ALA A 95 17.67 24.73 43.05
C ALA A 95 16.17 24.47 43.24
N SER A 96 15.72 24.12 44.45
CA SER A 96 14.32 23.80 44.73
C SER A 96 13.42 25.05 44.71
N ILE A 97 13.94 26.20 45.08
CA ILE A 97 13.24 27.46 45.04
C ILE A 97 13.30 28.09 43.65
N CYS A 98 14.37 27.89 42.92
CA CYS A 98 14.50 28.42 41.57
C CYS A 98 13.35 27.92 40.66
N SER A 99 12.95 26.65 40.77
CA SER A 99 11.84 26.10 39.98
C SER A 99 10.49 26.69 40.39
N ARG A 100 10.28 27.02 41.66
CA ARG A 100 9.03 27.63 42.16
C ARG A 100 8.91 29.09 41.79
N HIS A 101 10.01 29.84 41.92
CA HIS A 101 10.00 31.29 41.74
C HIS A 101 10.47 31.72 40.37
N GLN A 102 10.72 30.78 39.44
CA GLN A 102 11.08 31.06 38.06
C GLN A 102 12.32 31.97 37.90
N LEU A 103 13.24 31.92 38.85
CA LEU A 103 14.45 32.75 38.84
C LEU A 103 15.41 32.41 37.69
N CYS A 104 15.36 31.18 37.17
CA CYS A 104 16.07 30.74 35.98
C CYS A 104 15.19 30.82 34.73
N GLN A 105 14.18 31.65 34.70
CA GLN A 105 13.47 31.95 33.44
C GLN A 105 14.29 32.88 32.57
N PRO A 106 14.25 32.69 31.22
CA PRO A 106 14.90 33.62 30.33
C PRO A 106 14.34 35.01 30.58
N SER A 107 15.17 35.86 31.13
CA SER A 107 14.88 37.27 31.16
C SER A 107 14.95 37.80 29.74
N HIS A 108 14.16 38.81 29.41
CA HIS A 108 14.23 39.46 28.11
C HIS A 108 15.63 40.03 27.77
N ASN A 109 16.53 40.00 28.73
CA ASN A 109 17.91 40.47 28.60
C ASN A 109 18.94 39.36 28.35
N HIS A 110 18.52 38.11 28.11
CA HIS A 110 19.37 36.94 27.82
C HIS A 110 20.56 36.74 28.81
N ARG A 111 20.36 37.08 30.07
CA ARG A 111 21.37 36.95 31.10
C ARG A 111 21.43 35.49 31.61
N PRO A 112 22.63 34.91 31.78
CA PRO A 112 22.74 33.59 32.39
C PRO A 112 22.21 33.61 33.81
N CYS A 113 21.58 32.54 34.26
CA CYS A 113 21.12 32.39 35.64
C CYS A 113 21.70 31.10 36.22
N GLY A 114 21.87 31.04 37.52
CA GLY A 114 22.35 29.86 38.22
C GLY A 114 21.56 29.58 39.50
N CYS A 115 21.35 28.29 39.78
CA CYS A 115 20.68 27.80 40.97
C CYS A 115 21.46 26.62 41.56
N LEU A 116 21.27 26.33 42.85
CA LEU A 116 21.86 25.12 43.45
C LEU A 116 21.35 23.86 42.77
N ALA A 117 22.29 22.94 42.46
CA ALA A 117 22.01 21.70 41.78
C ALA A 117 21.46 20.60 42.70
N PHE A 118 21.78 20.62 43.98
CA PHE A 118 21.35 19.64 44.96
C PHE A 118 20.20 20.16 45.84
N SER A 119 19.43 19.27 46.45
CA SER A 119 18.35 19.63 47.35
C SER A 119 18.90 20.26 48.62
N PRO A 120 18.59 21.54 48.93
CA PRO A 120 19.01 22.20 50.15
C PRO A 120 18.14 21.75 51.32
N PRO A 121 18.50 22.16 52.57
CA PRO A 121 17.64 22.01 53.73
C PRO A 121 16.31 22.69 53.55
N GLU A 122 15.28 22.30 54.30
CA GLU A 122 13.87 22.70 54.16
C GLU A 122 13.66 24.23 54.08
N ALA A 123 14.50 25.00 54.73
CA ALA A 123 14.54 26.45 54.60
C ALA A 123 15.47 26.85 53.45
N GLY A 124 14.87 27.42 52.41
CA GLY A 124 15.63 27.98 51.30
C GLY A 124 16.51 29.16 51.73
N TYR A 125 17.68 29.27 51.17
CA TYR A 125 18.61 30.41 51.45
C TYR A 125 19.22 30.92 50.14
N CYS A 126 19.70 32.14 50.16
CA CYS A 126 20.45 32.73 49.06
C CYS A 126 21.94 32.53 49.24
N GLN A 127 22.63 32.14 48.23
CA GLN A 127 24.07 31.86 48.21
C GLN A 127 24.72 32.79 47.21
N VAL A 128 26.00 33.15 47.43
CA VAL A 128 26.78 33.93 46.46
C VAL A 128 26.85 33.16 45.15
N LEU A 129 26.44 33.84 44.06
CA LEU A 129 26.51 33.30 42.73
C LEU A 129 27.96 33.34 42.22
N PRO A 130 28.62 32.19 41.98
CA PRO A 130 29.94 32.19 41.39
C PRO A 130 29.92 32.75 39.96
N PRO A 131 31.06 33.16 39.39
CA PRO A 131 31.12 33.57 38.01
C PRO A 131 30.66 32.42 37.09
N VAL A 132 29.99 32.76 36.00
CA VAL A 132 29.47 31.76 35.05
C VAL A 132 30.61 30.90 34.52
N PRO A 133 30.60 29.57 34.72
CA PRO A 133 31.73 28.69 34.38
C PRO A 133 31.86 28.37 32.89
N GLY A 134 31.02 28.94 32.03
CA GLY A 134 31.00 28.63 30.59
C GLY A 134 30.40 29.72 29.75
N SER A 135 30.54 29.57 28.44
CA SER A 135 29.93 30.45 27.42
C SER A 135 29.42 29.65 26.26
N LEU A 136 28.35 30.11 25.64
CA LEU A 136 27.86 29.56 24.37
C LEU A 136 28.49 30.31 23.21
N SER A 137 29.01 29.58 22.24
CA SER A 137 29.53 30.11 21.00
C SER A 137 28.69 29.65 19.82
N LEU A 138 28.42 30.55 18.90
CA LEU A 138 27.68 30.34 17.64
C LEU A 138 28.33 31.22 16.57
N ASP A 139 28.58 30.66 15.39
CA ASP A 139 29.26 31.38 14.30
C ASP A 139 28.45 32.61 13.86
N SER A 140 27.12 32.47 13.79
CA SER A 140 26.20 33.56 13.48
C SER A 140 24.83 33.30 14.10
N TRP A 141 24.20 34.33 14.65
CA TRP A 141 22.79 34.30 15.09
C TRP A 141 21.79 34.13 13.96
N LEU A 142 22.19 34.52 12.73
CA LEU A 142 21.42 34.29 11.49
C LEU A 142 21.99 33.09 10.76
N GLN A 143 21.20 32.03 10.68
CA GLN A 143 21.59 30.79 10.07
C GLN A 143 21.06 30.66 8.63
N VAL A 144 21.83 30.03 7.75
CA VAL A 144 21.41 29.77 6.37
C VAL A 144 20.51 28.53 6.35
N PRO A 145 19.28 28.60 5.81
CA PRO A 145 18.38 27.46 5.70
C PRO A 145 19.04 26.31 4.90
N GLY A 146 18.85 25.08 5.40
CA GLY A 146 19.41 23.89 4.79
C GLY A 146 20.83 23.53 5.25
N HIS A 147 21.54 24.44 5.94
CA HIS A 147 22.87 24.18 6.49
C HIS A 147 22.79 23.55 7.89
N THR A 148 23.94 23.25 8.45
CA THR A 148 24.06 22.70 9.82
C THR A 148 24.29 23.82 10.80
N LEU A 149 23.48 23.90 11.85
CA LEU A 149 23.66 24.77 13.00
C LEU A 149 24.51 24.03 14.03
N ASN A 150 25.60 24.65 14.46
CA ASN A 150 26.45 24.17 15.55
C ASN A 150 26.48 25.18 16.68
N LEU A 151 25.95 24.77 17.83
CA LEU A 151 26.00 25.58 19.05
C LEU A 151 26.90 24.88 20.05
N THR A 152 27.96 25.56 20.44
CA THR A 152 29.03 24.99 21.30
C THR A 152 29.01 25.63 22.67
N LEU A 153 28.89 24.81 23.71
CA LEU A 153 29.16 25.21 25.08
C LEU A 153 30.67 25.00 25.36
N HIS A 154 31.33 26.04 25.76
CA HIS A 154 32.71 26.00 26.28
C HIS A 154 32.66 26.15 27.79
N THR A 155 33.28 25.21 28.53
CA THR A 155 33.32 25.26 29.99
C THR A 155 34.73 25.06 30.47
N SER A 156 35.06 25.76 31.52
CA SER A 156 36.35 25.63 32.21
C SER A 156 36.35 24.49 33.25
N GLN A 157 35.22 23.88 33.47
CA GLN A 157 35.02 22.88 34.53
C GLN A 157 34.23 21.68 34.02
N GLU A 158 34.31 20.58 34.72
CA GLU A 158 33.47 19.40 34.40
C GLU A 158 32.00 19.73 34.63
N THR A 159 31.16 19.39 33.64
CA THR A 159 29.73 19.62 33.67
C THR A 159 28.99 18.31 33.79
N THR A 160 27.95 18.31 34.59
CA THR A 160 26.98 17.21 34.74
C THR A 160 25.60 17.63 34.32
N SER A 161 24.71 16.66 34.07
CA SER A 161 23.28 16.92 33.78
C SER A 161 23.04 17.92 32.63
N LEU A 162 23.84 17.80 31.55
CA LEU A 162 23.75 18.68 30.40
C LEU A 162 22.50 18.39 29.57
N ASN A 163 21.65 19.42 29.39
CA ASN A 163 20.43 19.34 28.60
C ASN A 163 20.25 20.59 27.72
N TRP A 164 19.75 20.36 26.49
CA TRP A 164 19.50 21.42 25.54
C TRP A 164 17.99 21.60 25.34
N PHE A 165 17.56 22.85 25.19
CA PHE A 165 16.15 23.20 24.98
C PHE A 165 16.03 24.26 23.89
N LEU A 166 14.90 24.24 23.18
CA LEU A 166 14.51 25.25 22.22
C LEU A 166 13.21 25.92 22.66
N ARG A 167 13.21 27.23 22.74
CA ARG A 167 12.02 28.04 23.00
C ARG A 167 11.60 28.74 21.72
N ARG A 168 10.45 28.34 21.18
CA ARG A 168 9.86 29.00 20.01
C ARG A 168 9.11 30.24 20.44
N HIS A 169 9.03 31.24 19.56
CA HIS A 169 8.28 32.46 19.82
C HIS A 169 6.77 32.30 19.65
N THR A 170 6.35 31.26 18.95
CA THR A 170 4.94 30.98 18.63
C THR A 170 4.53 29.59 19.07
N GLY A 171 3.39 29.49 19.75
CA GLY A 171 2.65 28.23 19.91
C GLY A 171 3.03 27.27 21.04
N SER A 172 4.16 27.45 21.73
CA SER A 172 4.52 26.61 22.86
C SER A 172 4.70 27.43 24.14
N PRO A 173 3.99 27.10 25.23
CA PRO A 173 4.11 27.84 26.49
C PRO A 173 5.42 27.55 27.26
N GLY A 174 6.26 26.61 26.82
CA GLY A 174 7.48 26.21 27.52
C GLY A 174 8.64 25.85 26.58
N PRO A 175 9.84 25.68 27.15
CA PRO A 175 11.02 25.26 26.42
C PRO A 175 10.87 23.79 25.99
N ILE A 176 11.13 23.52 24.72
CA ILE A 176 11.07 22.17 24.08
C ILE A 176 12.43 21.51 24.28
N PRO A 177 12.53 20.34 24.90
CA PRO A 177 13.79 19.63 25.05
C PRO A 177 14.30 19.11 23.70
N LEU A 178 15.64 19.12 23.54
CA LEU A 178 16.31 18.60 22.36
C LEU A 178 17.01 17.28 22.71
N GLN A 179 16.71 16.25 21.96
CA GLN A 179 17.23 14.90 22.13
C GLN A 179 17.95 14.43 20.85
N PRO A 180 18.87 13.46 20.93
CA PRO A 180 19.41 12.87 19.73
C PRO A 180 18.30 12.33 18.83
N GLY A 181 18.37 12.65 17.54
CA GLY A 181 17.38 12.27 16.54
C GLY A 181 17.95 12.37 15.14
N THR A 182 17.08 12.32 14.12
CA THR A 182 17.55 12.32 12.73
C THR A 182 18.22 13.63 12.31
N GLN A 183 17.86 14.74 12.93
CA GLN A 183 18.46 16.04 12.64
C GLN A 183 19.37 16.52 13.78
N VAL A 184 19.08 16.16 15.03
CA VAL A 184 19.82 16.57 16.21
C VAL A 184 20.89 15.56 16.56
N SER A 185 22.13 16.02 16.74
CA SER A 185 23.22 15.25 17.33
C SER A 185 23.86 16.02 18.49
N LEU A 186 24.09 15.32 19.59
CA LEU A 186 24.71 15.85 20.79
C LEU A 186 26.05 15.16 20.96
N THR A 187 27.12 15.96 21.06
CA THR A 187 28.46 15.44 21.34
C THR A 187 29.02 16.19 22.54
N SER A 188 29.68 15.45 23.46
CA SER A 188 30.31 16.01 24.64
C SER A 188 31.74 15.51 24.72
N SER A 189 32.67 16.43 24.98
CA SER A 189 34.10 16.17 25.23
C SER A 189 34.56 17.00 26.43
N GLN A 190 35.76 16.75 26.96
CA GLN A 190 36.25 17.52 28.09
C GLN A 190 36.30 19.03 27.80
N GLY A 191 35.49 19.79 28.53
CA GLY A 191 35.41 21.25 28.41
C GLY A 191 34.56 21.77 27.23
N GLN A 192 34.00 20.90 26.44
CA GLN A 192 33.20 21.29 25.29
C GLN A 192 31.96 20.39 25.08
N ALA A 193 30.77 20.97 24.83
CA ALA A 193 29.58 20.23 24.41
C ALA A 193 28.95 20.91 23.19
N VAL A 194 28.71 20.13 22.16
CA VAL A 194 28.19 20.64 20.87
C VAL A 194 26.80 20.05 20.60
N LEU A 195 25.85 20.96 20.38
CA LEU A 195 24.58 20.67 19.76
C LEU A 195 24.71 20.95 18.27
N SER A 196 24.54 19.93 17.44
CA SER A 196 24.57 20.05 15.98
C SER A 196 23.19 19.70 15.39
N ILE A 197 22.61 20.58 14.58
CA ILE A 197 21.31 20.42 13.95
C ILE A 197 21.51 20.49 12.44
N ARG A 198 21.22 19.40 11.74
CA ARG A 198 21.33 19.30 10.28
C ARG A 198 20.08 19.79 9.58
N ASN A 199 20.25 20.39 8.40
CA ASN A 199 19.15 20.85 7.53
C ASN A 199 18.19 21.81 8.25
N VAL A 200 18.74 22.90 8.82
CA VAL A 200 18.01 23.89 9.59
C VAL A 200 16.93 24.57 8.75
N SER A 201 15.74 24.70 9.30
CA SER A 201 14.56 25.38 8.72
C SER A 201 13.98 26.35 9.75
N HIS A 202 12.94 27.08 9.37
CA HIS A 202 12.19 27.98 10.30
C HIS A 202 11.64 27.25 11.55
N GLU A 203 11.46 25.92 11.50
CA GLU A 203 11.07 25.10 12.64
C GLU A 203 12.13 25.02 13.76
N TRP A 204 13.37 25.39 13.44
CA TRP A 204 14.50 25.45 14.35
C TRP A 204 14.84 26.89 14.80
N GLU A 205 14.00 27.85 14.42
CA GLU A 205 14.14 29.23 14.85
C GLU A 205 13.65 29.39 16.30
N GLY A 206 14.43 30.11 17.12
CA GLY A 206 14.07 30.41 18.50
C GLY A 206 15.25 30.71 19.39
N GLU A 207 14.97 30.72 20.68
CA GLU A 207 15.97 30.89 21.73
C GLU A 207 16.39 29.52 22.23
N TYR A 208 17.66 29.18 22.02
CA TYR A 208 18.29 27.98 22.53
C TYR A 208 18.73 28.18 23.95
N MET A 209 18.44 27.22 24.83
CA MET A 209 18.83 27.22 26.23
C MET A 209 19.64 25.98 26.50
N CYS A 210 20.85 26.17 27.03
CA CYS A 210 21.71 25.10 27.52
C CYS A 210 21.65 25.07 29.04
N ARG A 211 21.21 23.98 29.62
CA ARG A 211 21.13 23.77 31.04
C ARG A 211 22.19 22.73 31.45
N PHE A 212 23.04 23.07 32.42
CA PHE A 212 24.06 22.17 32.93
C PHE A 212 24.32 22.43 34.40
N GLU A 213 24.98 21.50 35.08
CA GLU A 213 25.35 21.63 36.45
C GLU A 213 26.90 21.70 36.55
N ALA A 214 27.39 22.71 37.29
CA ALA A 214 28.80 22.89 37.56
C ALA A 214 28.98 23.58 38.91
N GLN A 215 29.94 23.17 39.69
CA GLN A 215 30.24 23.71 41.03
C GLN A 215 29.06 23.65 42.01
N GLY A 216 28.19 22.69 41.92
CA GLY A 216 26.97 22.58 42.74
C GLY A 216 25.85 23.53 42.35
N PHE A 217 25.97 24.26 41.25
CA PHE A 217 24.93 25.13 40.70
C PHE A 217 24.42 24.60 39.39
N ARG A 218 23.15 24.88 39.15
CA ARG A 218 22.51 24.67 37.86
C ARG A 218 22.54 25.98 37.07
N TRP A 219 23.16 25.94 35.89
CA TRP A 219 23.32 27.09 35.01
C TRP A 219 22.43 26.98 33.79
N GLU A 220 21.97 28.11 33.31
CA GLU A 220 21.19 28.22 32.06
C GLU A 220 21.82 29.35 31.23
N LEU A 221 22.27 28.97 30.03
CA LEU A 221 22.82 29.89 29.04
C LEU A 221 21.90 29.97 27.86
N TYR A 222 21.71 31.14 27.30
CA TYR A 222 20.77 31.40 26.24
C TYR A 222 21.47 31.91 25.00
N GLN A 223 21.02 31.43 23.83
CA GLN A 223 21.50 31.89 22.54
C GLN A 223 20.34 32.02 21.57
N LEU A 224 20.16 33.21 20.99
CA LEU A 224 19.13 33.45 19.97
C LEU A 224 19.62 32.95 18.61
N VAL A 225 18.77 32.22 17.89
CA VAL A 225 19.00 31.76 16.51
C VAL A 225 17.82 32.20 15.65
N ARG A 226 18.11 32.79 14.49
CA ARG A 226 17.18 33.20 13.47
C ARG A 226 17.44 32.42 12.20
N VAL A 227 16.37 31.98 11.52
CA VAL A 227 16.44 31.23 10.27
C VAL A 227 15.54 31.89 9.23
N PRO A 228 16.11 32.46 8.15
CA PRO A 228 15.31 33.05 7.09
C PRO A 228 14.40 32.04 6.38
N LEU A 229 13.26 32.52 5.90
CA LEU A 229 12.32 31.70 5.12
C LEU A 229 12.91 31.34 3.75
N ARG A 230 12.59 30.15 3.28
CA ARG A 230 12.82 29.68 1.89
C ARG A 230 11.57 29.89 1.06
N ALA A 231 11.72 29.90 -0.26
CA ALA A 231 10.57 29.98 -1.18
C ALA A 231 9.58 28.80 -1.01
N THR A 232 10.06 27.67 -0.51
CA THR A 232 9.25 26.49 -0.18
C THR A 232 8.44 26.64 1.11
N ASP A 233 8.82 27.56 1.99
CA ASP A 233 8.15 27.81 3.26
C ASP A 233 7.00 28.84 3.09
N VAL A 234 6.87 29.41 1.87
CA VAL A 234 5.85 30.38 1.52
C VAL A 234 4.71 29.68 0.77
N ALA A 235 3.53 29.64 1.38
CA ALA A 235 2.33 29.14 0.74
C ALA A 235 1.72 30.17 -0.19
N ARG A 236 1.47 29.80 -1.42
CA ARG A 236 0.82 30.64 -2.43
C ARG A 236 -0.42 29.94 -2.99
N LEU A 237 -1.47 30.69 -3.19
CA LEU A 237 -2.71 30.17 -3.74
C LEU A 237 -3.37 31.22 -4.66
N PRO A 238 -3.53 30.88 -5.95
CA PRO A 238 -2.97 29.73 -6.65
C PRO A 238 -1.49 29.89 -7.02
N ASP A 239 -0.78 28.80 -7.31
CA ASP A 239 0.59 28.83 -7.89
C ASP A 239 0.59 29.38 -9.31
N ARG A 240 -0.44 29.02 -10.09
CA ARG A 240 -0.71 29.46 -11.46
C ARG A 240 -2.20 29.69 -11.62
N LEU A 241 -2.57 30.73 -12.29
CA LEU A 241 -3.96 31.10 -12.54
C LEU A 241 -4.18 31.27 -14.05
N SER A 242 -5.26 30.69 -14.59
CA SER A 242 -5.80 31.09 -15.90
C SER A 242 -7.04 31.94 -15.66
N ILE A 243 -7.19 33.00 -16.41
CA ILE A 243 -8.31 33.93 -16.24
C ILE A 243 -8.91 34.33 -17.60
N SER A 244 -10.25 34.31 -17.64
CA SER A 244 -11.02 34.88 -18.73
C SER A 244 -11.48 36.29 -18.35
N CYS A 245 -10.95 37.27 -19.05
CA CYS A 245 -11.30 38.68 -18.79
C CYS A 245 -12.77 39.00 -19.07
N ALA A 246 -13.39 38.27 -20.00
CA ALA A 246 -14.80 38.44 -20.34
C ALA A 246 -15.74 37.82 -19.26
N ALA A 247 -15.35 36.64 -18.72
CA ALA A 247 -16.18 35.96 -17.75
C ALA A 247 -15.95 36.43 -16.29
N SER A 248 -14.69 36.73 -15.92
CA SER A 248 -14.36 37.05 -14.53
C SER A 248 -13.13 37.96 -14.47
N PRO A 249 -13.29 39.31 -14.61
CA PRO A 249 -12.15 40.23 -14.62
C PRO A 249 -11.44 40.40 -13.28
N ARG A 250 -12.04 39.93 -12.19
CA ARG A 250 -11.51 40.01 -10.83
C ARG A 250 -10.95 38.71 -10.33
N PHE A 251 -9.76 38.76 -9.75
CA PHE A 251 -9.14 37.60 -9.12
C PHE A 251 -8.36 37.96 -7.87
N HIS A 252 -8.06 36.96 -7.08
CA HIS A 252 -7.30 37.08 -5.84
C HIS A 252 -6.07 36.16 -5.91
N LEU A 253 -4.95 36.66 -5.44
CA LEU A 253 -3.72 35.91 -5.20
C LEU A 253 -3.37 36.03 -3.73
N SER A 254 -3.04 34.93 -3.08
CA SER A 254 -2.62 34.92 -1.70
C SER A 254 -1.20 34.40 -1.52
N CYS A 255 -0.46 35.04 -0.64
CA CYS A 255 0.89 34.70 -0.24
C CYS A 255 0.92 34.63 1.28
N CYS A 256 1.08 33.44 1.84
CA CYS A 256 1.05 33.20 3.28
C CYS A 256 2.42 32.75 3.77
N ILE A 257 2.87 33.32 4.86
CA ILE A 257 4.14 33.02 5.53
C ILE A 257 3.88 32.62 6.98
N PRO A 258 4.65 31.65 7.53
CA PRO A 258 4.58 31.35 8.95
C PRO A 258 5.02 32.54 9.79
N TYR A 259 4.45 32.71 10.97
CA TYR A 259 4.90 33.73 11.91
C TYR A 259 6.37 33.53 12.25
N THR A 260 7.18 34.57 11.98
CA THR A 260 8.61 34.59 12.31
C THR A 260 8.97 35.92 12.97
N PRO A 261 9.83 35.90 14.02
CA PRO A 261 10.30 37.12 14.66
C PRO A 261 11.17 38.04 13.78
N LEU A 262 11.58 37.54 12.59
CA LEU A 262 12.33 38.35 11.60
C LEU A 262 11.50 39.46 10.96
N GLY A 263 10.18 39.47 11.17
CA GLY A 263 9.32 40.55 10.79
C GLY A 263 9.37 40.88 9.28
N TYR A 264 8.93 39.92 8.46
CA TYR A 264 8.84 40.16 7.02
C TYR A 264 7.75 41.15 6.66
N MET A 265 8.10 42.15 5.87
CA MET A 265 7.14 43.02 5.17
C MET A 265 6.85 42.37 3.82
N ALA A 266 5.60 42.02 3.59
CA ALA A 266 5.13 41.41 2.36
C ALA A 266 4.53 42.50 1.44
N SER A 267 4.87 42.44 0.13
CA SER A 267 4.30 43.30 -0.89
C SER A 267 4.14 42.54 -2.21
N TRP A 268 3.21 42.97 -3.04
CA TRP A 268 3.03 42.39 -4.38
C TRP A 268 3.64 43.32 -5.46
N SER A 269 4.32 42.74 -6.44
CA SER A 269 4.89 43.45 -7.60
C SER A 269 4.48 42.75 -8.90
N PRO A 270 3.90 43.42 -9.89
CA PRO A 270 3.48 44.85 -9.87
C PRO A 270 2.22 45.04 -9.04
N GLY A 271 2.14 46.18 -8.36
CA GLY A 271 1.02 46.54 -7.47
C GLY A 271 0.05 47.58 -8.04
N GLU A 272 0.26 48.04 -9.26
CA GLU A 272 -0.59 49.08 -9.86
C GLU A 272 -2.01 48.60 -10.14
N GLY A 273 -3.00 49.33 -9.64
CA GLY A 273 -4.43 49.04 -9.84
C GLY A 273 -5.00 47.86 -9.03
N SER A 274 -4.31 47.45 -7.95
CA SER A 274 -4.72 46.37 -7.08
C SER A 274 -4.73 46.76 -5.59
N GLU A 275 -5.64 46.19 -4.80
CA GLU A 275 -5.70 46.33 -3.37
C GLU A 275 -5.05 45.14 -2.68
N ALA A 276 -4.06 45.40 -1.83
CA ALA A 276 -3.42 44.37 -1.01
C ALA A 276 -3.94 44.47 0.43
N SER A 277 -4.41 43.36 0.96
CA SER A 277 -4.92 43.25 2.33
C SER A 277 -4.18 42.15 3.10
N LEU A 278 -3.86 42.48 4.38
CA LEU A 278 -3.15 41.56 5.26
C LEU A 278 -4.14 40.85 6.18
N PHE A 279 -4.09 39.52 6.20
CA PHE A 279 -4.91 38.69 7.08
C PHE A 279 -4.01 37.82 7.96
N ASN A 280 -4.34 37.76 9.25
CA ASN A 280 -3.67 36.88 10.18
C ASN A 280 -4.56 35.65 10.41
N THR A 281 -4.01 34.49 10.14
CA THR A 281 -4.59 33.18 10.48
C THR A 281 -3.85 32.56 11.68
N PRO A 282 -4.42 31.61 12.41
CA PRO A 282 -3.70 30.95 13.49
C PRO A 282 -2.43 30.25 12.93
N GLY A 283 -1.25 30.81 13.18
CA GLY A 283 0.04 30.31 12.75
C GLY A 283 0.65 30.95 11.52
N ASP A 284 -0.14 31.61 10.64
CA ASP A 284 0.34 32.21 9.40
C ASP A 284 -0.15 33.66 9.22
N GLN A 285 0.63 34.41 8.49
CA GLN A 285 0.29 35.76 8.02
C GLN A 285 0.14 35.73 6.49
N CYS A 286 -1.03 36.06 5.97
CA CYS A 286 -1.36 36.03 4.57
C CYS A 286 -1.55 37.43 3.99
N LEU A 287 -0.83 37.74 2.89
CA LEU A 287 -1.06 38.93 2.08
C LEU A 287 -1.90 38.55 0.86
N VAL A 288 -3.10 39.06 0.75
CA VAL A 288 -4.03 38.83 -0.36
C VAL A 288 -4.05 40.04 -1.28
N LEU A 289 -3.74 39.80 -2.55
CA LEU A 289 -3.88 40.78 -3.64
C LEU A 289 -5.24 40.59 -4.30
N ALA A 290 -6.05 41.65 -4.32
CA ALA A 290 -7.31 41.68 -5.05
C ALA A 290 -7.16 42.62 -6.26
N THR A 291 -7.21 42.07 -7.48
CA THR A 291 -7.16 42.88 -8.71
C THR A 291 -8.56 43.20 -9.18
N GLN A 292 -8.77 44.47 -9.53
CA GLN A 292 -10.04 44.96 -10.06
C GLN A 292 -10.12 44.93 -11.57
N HIS A 293 -8.99 44.91 -12.22
CA HIS A 293 -8.86 44.95 -13.68
C HIS A 293 -8.08 43.74 -14.18
N CYS A 294 -8.47 43.23 -15.34
CA CYS A 294 -7.78 42.15 -15.99
C CYS A 294 -6.53 42.68 -16.70
N PRO A 295 -5.37 42.01 -16.61
CA PRO A 295 -4.17 42.37 -17.37
C PRO A 295 -4.38 42.20 -18.89
N ALA A 296 -3.71 43.02 -19.67
CA ALA A 296 -3.80 42.96 -21.14
C ALA A 296 -3.07 41.75 -21.75
N ALA A 297 -2.12 41.16 -21.04
CA ALA A 297 -1.32 40.02 -21.48
C ALA A 297 -0.91 39.15 -20.28
N ASP A 298 -0.34 37.96 -20.55
CA ASP A 298 0.21 37.10 -19.52
C ASP A 298 1.20 37.86 -18.64
N ILE A 299 1.06 37.73 -17.34
CA ILE A 299 1.85 38.46 -16.35
C ILE A 299 2.24 37.56 -15.19
N THR A 300 3.40 37.83 -14.60
CA THR A 300 3.86 37.19 -13.40
C THR A 300 3.82 38.18 -12.24
N TYR A 301 2.96 37.91 -11.27
CA TYR A 301 2.95 38.63 -9.99
C TYR A 301 3.98 38.02 -9.06
N THR A 302 4.71 38.82 -8.34
CA THR A 302 5.73 38.38 -7.39
C THR A 302 5.35 38.83 -5.98
N CYS A 303 5.26 37.89 -5.06
CA CYS A 303 5.19 38.20 -3.64
C CYS A 303 6.61 38.48 -3.14
N ASP A 304 6.91 39.72 -2.87
CA ASP A 304 8.20 40.22 -2.39
C ASP A 304 8.17 40.28 -0.85
N LEU A 305 8.99 39.49 -0.20
CA LEU A 305 9.14 39.40 1.24
C LEU A 305 10.47 40.05 1.63
N GLN A 306 10.40 41.17 2.36
CA GLN A 306 11.57 41.92 2.80
C GLN A 306 11.68 41.89 4.31
N SER A 307 12.87 41.63 4.81
CA SER A 307 13.25 41.77 6.22
C SER A 307 14.54 42.57 6.34
N PRO A 308 14.68 43.45 7.32
CA PRO A 308 15.88 44.29 7.51
C PRO A 308 17.14 43.43 7.58
N GLY A 309 18.12 43.73 6.75
CA GLY A 309 19.41 42.99 6.71
C GLY A 309 19.42 41.67 5.93
N LEU A 310 18.29 41.30 5.30
CA LEU A 310 18.19 40.10 4.48
C LEU A 310 17.99 40.43 3.00
N THR A 311 18.43 39.50 2.14
CA THR A 311 18.09 39.59 0.71
C THR A 311 16.60 39.37 0.52
N PRO A 312 15.91 40.17 -0.30
CA PRO A 312 14.48 40.00 -0.55
C PRO A 312 14.17 38.61 -1.10
N LEU A 313 13.20 37.91 -0.50
CA LEU A 313 12.69 36.61 -0.99
C LEU A 313 11.55 36.90 -1.95
N ARG A 314 11.69 36.45 -3.21
CA ARG A 314 10.73 36.66 -4.28
C ARG A 314 10.05 35.33 -4.65
N VAL A 315 8.72 35.33 -4.60
CA VAL A 315 7.91 34.14 -4.88
C VAL A 315 6.94 34.47 -6.01
N PRO A 316 7.18 33.92 -7.24
CA PRO A 316 6.37 34.26 -8.40
C PRO A 316 5.07 33.47 -8.45
N VAL A 317 4.00 34.10 -8.96
CA VAL A 317 2.70 33.51 -9.33
C VAL A 317 2.38 33.91 -10.77
N SER A 318 2.24 32.95 -11.66
CA SER A 318 1.98 33.20 -13.08
C SER A 318 0.48 33.31 -13.34
N VAL A 319 0.04 34.36 -13.99
CA VAL A 319 -1.34 34.58 -14.45
C VAL A 319 -1.36 34.57 -15.98
N THR A 320 -2.11 33.62 -16.53
CA THR A 320 -2.26 33.44 -17.99
C THR A 320 -3.65 33.92 -18.41
N ILE A 321 -3.70 34.76 -19.43
CA ILE A 321 -4.93 35.31 -19.98
C ILE A 321 -5.49 34.35 -21.04
N ILE A 322 -6.75 34.01 -20.92
CA ILE A 322 -7.49 33.21 -21.90
C ILE A 322 -7.91 34.13 -23.05
N GLN A 323 -7.45 33.82 -24.24
CA GLN A 323 -7.76 34.56 -25.47
C GLN A 323 -8.95 33.92 -26.20
N ASP A 324 -9.59 34.71 -27.08
CA ASP A 324 -10.67 34.21 -27.94
C ASP A 324 -10.13 33.13 -28.86
N GLY A 325 -10.71 31.93 -28.83
CA GLY A 325 -10.25 30.78 -29.59
C GLY A 325 -9.39 29.77 -28.81
N ASP A 326 -8.97 30.07 -27.58
CA ASP A 326 -8.30 29.11 -26.71
C ASP A 326 -9.27 27.96 -26.29
N THR A 327 -8.77 26.76 -26.30
CA THR A 327 -9.50 25.61 -25.69
C THR A 327 -9.52 25.79 -24.19
N THR A 328 -10.70 25.74 -23.59
CA THR A 328 -10.90 25.96 -22.15
C THR A 328 -11.88 24.95 -21.55
N CYS A 329 -11.67 24.65 -20.28
CA CYS A 329 -12.65 23.96 -19.48
C CYS A 329 -13.69 24.98 -18.95
N PRO A 330 -15.00 24.66 -19.03
CA PRO A 330 -16.06 25.56 -18.59
C PRO A 330 -16.10 25.73 -17.07
N GLU A 331 -16.77 26.77 -16.61
CA GLU A 331 -17.03 26.96 -15.17
C GLU A 331 -17.85 25.78 -14.62
N ASP A 332 -17.44 25.25 -13.47
CA ASP A 332 -18.09 24.13 -12.77
C ASP A 332 -18.18 24.44 -11.26
N SER A 333 -19.35 24.26 -10.69
CA SER A 333 -19.63 24.58 -9.27
C SER A 333 -20.16 23.41 -8.46
N ALA A 334 -19.97 22.18 -8.93
CA ALA A 334 -20.57 20.99 -8.33
C ALA A 334 -20.08 20.70 -6.88
N VAL A 335 -18.80 20.86 -6.59
CA VAL A 335 -18.20 20.61 -5.26
C VAL A 335 -17.38 21.81 -4.78
N VAL A 336 -16.60 22.37 -5.68
CA VAL A 336 -15.80 23.59 -5.50
C VAL A 336 -16.04 24.45 -6.73
N ALA A 337 -16.15 25.77 -6.54
CA ALA A 337 -16.32 26.67 -7.67
C ALA A 337 -15.03 26.75 -8.50
N TRP A 338 -15.03 26.07 -9.67
CA TRP A 338 -13.95 26.11 -10.64
C TRP A 338 -14.25 27.17 -11.68
N LYS A 339 -13.34 28.10 -11.84
CA LYS A 339 -13.45 29.13 -12.88
C LYS A 339 -12.96 28.56 -14.23
N VAL A 340 -13.36 29.21 -15.31
CA VAL A 340 -12.88 28.88 -16.66
C VAL A 340 -11.35 28.79 -16.66
N THR A 341 -10.82 27.67 -17.11
CA THR A 341 -9.36 27.40 -17.08
C THR A 341 -8.89 26.97 -18.46
N LYS A 342 -7.73 27.49 -18.91
CA LYS A 342 -7.11 27.17 -20.19
C LYS A 342 -6.67 25.70 -20.24
N ALA A 343 -6.83 25.05 -21.38
CA ALA A 343 -6.37 23.68 -21.61
C ALA A 343 -4.88 23.50 -21.29
N GLY A 344 -4.54 22.40 -20.62
CA GLY A 344 -3.19 22.12 -20.13
C GLY A 344 -2.82 22.83 -18.81
N HIS A 345 -3.70 23.65 -18.23
CA HIS A 345 -3.49 24.29 -16.94
C HIS A 345 -4.18 23.56 -15.80
N VAL A 346 -3.69 23.77 -14.58
CA VAL A 346 -4.24 23.20 -13.34
C VAL A 346 -4.91 24.31 -12.54
N ALA A 347 -6.22 24.20 -12.39
CA ALA A 347 -6.97 25.06 -11.49
C ALA A 347 -6.71 24.68 -10.03
N GLN A 348 -6.64 25.67 -9.15
CA GLN A 348 -6.42 25.50 -7.73
C GLN A 348 -7.47 26.26 -6.93
N ALA A 349 -7.95 25.65 -5.87
CA ALA A 349 -8.91 26.24 -4.96
C ALA A 349 -8.49 26.02 -3.48
N PRO A 350 -8.86 26.93 -2.57
CA PRO A 350 -8.58 26.76 -1.16
C PRO A 350 -9.38 25.61 -0.56
N CYS A 351 -8.85 25.03 0.50
CA CYS A 351 -9.56 24.03 1.28
C CYS A 351 -10.74 24.65 2.05
N PRO A 352 -11.75 23.84 2.42
CA PRO A 352 -12.81 24.24 3.33
C PRO A 352 -12.26 24.68 4.70
N VAL A 353 -13.11 25.33 5.50
CA VAL A 353 -12.77 25.76 6.86
C VAL A 353 -12.26 24.60 7.71
N ASN A 354 -11.27 24.83 8.55
CA ASN A 354 -10.56 23.85 9.39
C ASN A 354 -9.73 22.78 8.62
N ARG A 355 -9.47 23.00 7.33
CA ARG A 355 -8.59 22.15 6.54
C ARG A 355 -7.48 22.96 5.91
N THR A 356 -6.29 22.37 5.85
CA THR A 356 -5.08 22.96 5.25
C THR A 356 -4.66 22.17 4.02
N GLY A 357 -4.23 22.89 2.98
CA GLY A 357 -3.81 22.30 1.71
C GLY A 357 -4.46 23.01 0.52
N VAL A 358 -4.55 22.35 -0.61
CA VAL A 358 -5.16 22.86 -1.84
C VAL A 358 -5.94 21.78 -2.57
N VAL A 359 -7.01 22.19 -3.23
CA VAL A 359 -7.73 21.34 -4.18
C VAL A 359 -7.25 21.70 -5.58
N LYS A 360 -6.87 20.70 -6.37
CA LYS A 360 -6.36 20.86 -7.75
C LYS A 360 -7.22 20.10 -8.74
N ARG A 361 -7.41 20.69 -9.92
CA ARG A 361 -8.09 20.02 -11.03
C ARG A 361 -7.44 20.42 -12.33
N THR A 362 -7.08 19.43 -13.15
CA THR A 362 -6.40 19.67 -14.42
C THR A 362 -7.43 19.85 -15.52
N CYS A 363 -7.24 20.86 -16.36
CA CYS A 363 -7.98 21.01 -17.59
C CYS A 363 -7.25 20.27 -18.71
N GLY A 364 -7.89 19.26 -19.30
CA GLY A 364 -7.35 18.46 -20.39
C GLY A 364 -7.11 19.27 -21.68
N PRO A 365 -6.29 18.77 -22.60
CA PRO A 365 -6.04 19.43 -23.89
C PRO A 365 -7.31 19.49 -24.77
N ASP A 366 -8.28 18.65 -24.49
CA ASP A 366 -9.60 18.55 -25.13
C ASP A 366 -10.64 19.52 -24.55
N GLY A 367 -10.29 20.32 -23.54
CA GLY A 367 -11.20 21.21 -22.84
C GLY A 367 -12.13 20.49 -21.84
N ALA A 368 -11.84 19.23 -21.52
CA ALA A 368 -12.57 18.48 -20.51
C ALA A 368 -11.87 18.52 -19.13
N TRP A 369 -12.64 18.61 -18.06
CA TRP A 369 -12.11 18.55 -16.73
C TRP A 369 -11.65 17.15 -16.34
N GLY A 370 -10.41 17.05 -15.89
CA GLY A 370 -9.88 15.86 -15.24
C GLY A 370 -10.45 15.61 -13.83
N PRO A 371 -9.98 14.57 -13.15
CA PRO A 371 -10.39 14.26 -11.78
C PRO A 371 -9.96 15.33 -10.78
N ILE A 372 -10.69 15.47 -9.68
CA ILE A 372 -10.37 16.39 -8.60
C ILE A 372 -9.34 15.74 -7.68
N HIS A 373 -8.21 16.39 -7.48
CA HIS A 373 -7.18 16.00 -6.54
C HIS A 373 -7.19 16.94 -5.33
N SER A 374 -7.59 16.43 -4.17
CA SER A 374 -7.61 17.18 -2.93
C SER A 374 -6.45 16.76 -2.02
N SER A 375 -5.63 17.73 -1.61
CA SER A 375 -4.63 17.58 -0.54
C SER A 375 -5.07 18.19 0.78
N CYS A 376 -6.36 18.47 0.91
CA CYS A 376 -6.95 19.09 2.10
C CYS A 376 -6.94 18.12 3.28
N THR A 377 -6.15 18.44 4.29
CA THR A 377 -6.02 17.64 5.52
C THR A 377 -6.60 18.43 6.68
N ASP A 378 -7.27 17.77 7.61
CA ASP A 378 -7.74 18.38 8.85
C ASP A 378 -6.57 19.01 9.62
N THR A 379 -6.76 20.22 10.14
CA THR A 379 -5.70 20.99 10.81
C THR A 379 -5.14 20.29 12.04
N ARG A 380 -5.97 19.53 12.76
CA ARG A 380 -5.57 18.79 13.97
C ARG A 380 -4.72 17.59 13.62
N LEU A 381 -5.13 16.81 12.59
CA LEU A 381 -4.34 15.67 12.08
C LEU A 381 -2.99 16.14 11.52
N LEU A 382 -2.98 17.26 10.78
CA LEU A 382 -1.75 17.83 10.25
C LEU A 382 -0.82 18.31 11.38
N ALA A 383 -1.36 18.90 12.44
CA ALA A 383 -0.58 19.31 13.62
C ALA A 383 0.03 18.11 14.34
N LEU A 384 -0.71 16.99 14.47
CA LEU A 384 -0.19 15.75 15.04
C LEU A 384 0.92 15.14 14.18
N LEU A 385 0.73 15.10 12.88
CA LEU A 385 1.74 14.62 11.94
C LEU A 385 3.04 15.44 12.06
N ARG A 386 2.92 16.77 12.08
CA ARG A 386 4.05 17.69 12.21
C ARG A 386 4.77 17.50 13.54
N ARG A 387 4.01 17.34 14.63
CA ARG A 387 4.57 17.05 15.96
C ARG A 387 5.36 15.73 15.97
N ALA A 388 4.82 14.66 15.38
CA ALA A 388 5.51 13.37 15.26
C ALA A 388 6.80 13.47 14.41
N GLN A 389 6.78 14.26 13.34
CA GLN A 389 7.97 14.53 12.52
C GLN A 389 9.04 15.29 13.30
N LEU A 390 8.67 16.32 14.06
CA LEU A 390 9.60 17.09 14.89
C LEU A 390 10.17 16.25 16.03
N LEU A 391 9.36 15.38 16.62
CA LEU A 391 9.80 14.44 17.65
C LEU A 391 10.84 13.46 17.07
N TRP A 392 10.63 12.95 15.86
CA TRP A 392 11.62 12.12 15.16
C TRP A 392 12.89 12.90 14.76
N ALA A 393 12.76 14.19 14.49
CA ALA A 393 13.88 15.08 14.23
C ALA A 393 14.75 15.34 15.49
N GLY A 394 14.19 15.16 16.70
CA GLY A 394 14.86 15.36 17.97
C GLY A 394 14.30 16.49 18.83
N GLN A 395 13.09 16.99 18.55
CA GLN A 395 12.39 18.00 19.35
C GLN A 395 11.34 17.36 20.24
N GLY A 396 11.49 17.39 21.54
CA GLY A 396 10.51 16.88 22.51
C GLY A 396 11.02 15.77 23.41
N TRP A 397 10.18 15.33 24.36
CA TRP A 397 10.42 14.17 25.20
C TRP A 397 9.65 12.96 24.67
N PRO A 398 10.31 12.00 23.95
CA PRO A 398 9.61 10.87 23.36
C PRO A 398 8.81 10.03 24.36
N ALA A 399 9.34 9.85 25.59
CA ALA A 399 8.69 9.05 26.65
C ALA A 399 7.32 9.60 27.07
N GLU A 400 7.10 10.90 26.98
CA GLU A 400 5.85 11.56 27.37
C GLU A 400 4.97 11.83 26.15
N GLU A 401 5.57 12.23 25.03
CA GLU A 401 4.84 12.70 23.86
C GLU A 401 4.29 11.56 23.00
N VAL A 402 4.97 10.41 22.91
CA VAL A 402 4.47 9.25 22.12
C VAL A 402 3.15 8.74 22.68
N PRO A 403 3.00 8.45 24.00
CA PRO A 403 1.73 8.00 24.54
C PRO A 403 0.59 9.03 24.40
N GLN A 404 0.90 10.32 24.58
CA GLN A 404 -0.07 11.41 24.40
C GLN A 404 -0.53 11.53 22.94
N SER A 405 0.42 11.43 21.99
CA SER A 405 0.11 11.50 20.57
C SER A 405 -0.73 10.30 20.10
N LEU A 406 -0.48 9.09 20.63
CA LEU A 406 -1.31 7.91 20.35
C LEU A 406 -2.74 8.06 20.89
N ALA A 407 -2.90 8.63 22.08
CA ALA A 407 -4.23 8.91 22.65
C ALA A 407 -4.99 9.95 21.82
N GLN A 408 -4.32 11.05 21.44
CA GLN A 408 -4.90 12.08 20.58
C GLN A 408 -5.25 11.54 19.19
N LEU A 409 -4.42 10.65 18.65
CA LEU A 409 -4.65 10.02 17.34
C LEU A 409 -5.95 9.21 17.35
N LEU A 410 -6.21 8.47 18.43
CA LEU A 410 -7.48 7.73 18.60
C LEU A 410 -8.70 8.65 18.57
N GLU A 411 -8.63 9.81 19.22
CA GLU A 411 -9.71 10.81 19.20
C GLU A 411 -9.95 11.37 17.79
N GLN A 412 -8.87 11.52 17.00
CA GLN A 412 -8.96 12.09 15.66
C GLN A 412 -9.37 11.05 14.58
N THR A 413 -9.48 9.77 14.89
CA THR A 413 -9.93 8.75 13.91
C THR A 413 -11.33 9.02 13.37
N GLU A 414 -12.21 9.67 14.15
CA GLU A 414 -13.58 10.01 13.75
C GLU A 414 -13.66 11.20 12.77
N VAL A 415 -12.58 11.96 12.66
CA VAL A 415 -12.49 13.14 11.77
C VAL A 415 -12.00 12.76 10.37
N VAL A 416 -11.46 11.55 10.20
CA VAL A 416 -10.96 11.08 8.90
C VAL A 416 -12.09 10.97 7.88
N SER A 417 -12.09 11.90 6.93
CA SER A 417 -13.13 12.00 5.88
C SER A 417 -12.55 12.15 4.48
N SER A 418 -11.22 12.23 4.34
CA SER A 418 -10.53 12.33 3.05
C SER A 418 -9.31 11.41 2.98
N PRO A 419 -8.84 11.04 1.77
CA PRO A 419 -7.60 10.29 1.59
C PRO A 419 -6.39 10.97 2.22
N SER A 420 -6.33 12.30 2.20
CA SER A 420 -5.25 13.08 2.81
C SER A 420 -5.27 13.00 4.34
N ASP A 421 -6.46 12.93 4.96
CA ASP A 421 -6.59 12.71 6.41
C ASP A 421 -6.06 11.33 6.78
N LEU A 422 -6.44 10.31 6.01
CA LEU A 422 -5.95 8.95 6.22
C LEU A 422 -4.42 8.89 6.12
N LEU A 423 -3.83 9.50 5.09
CA LEU A 423 -2.37 9.55 4.92
C LEU A 423 -1.67 10.32 6.06
N ALA A 424 -2.27 11.39 6.57
CA ALA A 424 -1.73 12.13 7.72
C ALA A 424 -1.77 11.29 9.00
N LEU A 425 -2.84 10.54 9.23
CA LEU A 425 -2.97 9.62 10.35
C LEU A 425 -1.94 8.49 10.26
N LEU A 426 -1.85 7.80 9.10
CA LEU A 426 -0.87 6.74 8.86
C LEU A 426 0.56 7.26 8.98
N GLY A 427 0.84 8.46 8.44
CA GLY A 427 2.12 9.12 8.56
C GLY A 427 2.51 9.40 10.02
N THR A 428 1.53 9.81 10.84
CA THR A 428 1.75 10.04 12.28
C THR A 428 2.14 8.73 12.97
N MET A 429 1.43 7.63 12.73
CA MET A 429 1.77 6.30 13.27
C MET A 429 3.17 5.87 12.84
N THR A 430 3.51 6.05 11.56
CA THR A 430 4.83 5.70 11.02
C THR A 430 5.95 6.49 11.70
N PHE A 431 5.79 7.80 11.92
CA PHE A 431 6.81 8.60 12.59
C PHE A 431 6.94 8.26 14.07
N LEU A 432 5.82 8.02 14.77
CA LEU A 432 5.86 7.57 16.16
C LEU A 432 6.55 6.21 16.30
N ALA A 433 6.29 5.27 15.37
CA ALA A 433 6.97 3.98 15.35
C ALA A 433 8.49 4.14 15.15
N LYS A 434 8.93 5.02 14.24
CA LYS A 434 10.36 5.34 14.05
C LYS A 434 10.99 5.93 15.31
N VAL A 435 10.30 6.86 16.00
CA VAL A 435 10.77 7.42 17.27
C VAL A 435 10.98 6.32 18.30
N VAL A 436 10.02 5.41 18.45
CA VAL A 436 10.10 4.31 19.42
C VAL A 436 11.20 3.32 19.04
N ALA A 437 11.36 2.99 17.76
CA ALA A 437 12.44 2.12 17.28
C ALA A 437 13.83 2.71 17.55
N ASP A 438 14.00 4.01 17.26
CA ASP A 438 15.30 4.69 17.42
C ASP A 438 15.67 4.94 18.90
N THR A 439 14.66 5.17 19.76
CA THR A 439 14.89 5.51 21.17
C THR A 439 14.77 4.32 22.13
N GLY A 440 14.14 3.22 21.69
CA GLY A 440 13.92 2.03 22.52
C GLY A 440 12.96 2.25 23.70
N ILE A 441 12.07 3.25 23.63
CA ILE A 441 11.17 3.60 24.73
C ILE A 441 10.10 2.54 24.89
N PRO A 442 9.88 1.99 26.09
CA PRO A 442 8.80 1.05 26.35
C PRO A 442 7.46 1.77 26.42
N LEU A 443 6.46 1.19 25.74
CA LEU A 443 5.07 1.67 25.78
C LEU A 443 4.30 1.02 26.93
N ARG A 444 3.49 1.81 27.63
CA ARG A 444 2.55 1.30 28.62
C ARG A 444 1.30 0.72 27.94
N ARG A 445 0.61 -0.15 28.66
CA ARG A 445 -0.64 -0.80 28.22
C ARG A 445 -1.67 0.18 27.64
N SER A 446 -1.90 1.32 28.28
CA SER A 446 -2.87 2.33 27.81
C SER A 446 -2.53 2.90 26.45
N ALA A 447 -1.25 3.15 26.17
CA ALA A 447 -0.78 3.65 24.87
C ALA A 447 -0.94 2.58 23.78
N LEU A 448 -0.63 1.32 24.10
CA LEU A 448 -0.84 0.19 23.17
C LEU A 448 -2.32 -0.05 22.88
N GLU A 449 -3.19 0.03 23.89
CA GLU A 449 -4.65 -0.06 23.66
C GLU A 449 -5.17 1.05 22.75
N ALA A 450 -4.67 2.27 22.90
CA ALA A 450 -5.02 3.40 22.01
C ALA A 450 -4.56 3.10 20.57
N LEU A 451 -3.34 2.60 20.38
CA LEU A 451 -2.83 2.19 19.06
C LEU A 451 -3.71 1.11 18.42
N LEU A 452 -4.02 0.03 19.15
CA LEU A 452 -4.81 -1.09 18.62
C LEU A 452 -6.24 -0.67 18.26
N LYS A 453 -6.86 0.21 19.05
CA LYS A 453 -8.16 0.81 18.75
C LYS A 453 -8.11 1.71 17.51
N THR A 454 -7.04 2.50 17.38
CA THR A 454 -6.81 3.32 16.17
C THR A 454 -6.66 2.43 14.94
N THR A 455 -5.86 1.37 15.04
CA THR A 455 -5.65 0.41 13.95
C THR A 455 -6.94 -0.29 13.55
N ASP A 456 -7.75 -0.74 14.51
CA ASP A 456 -9.04 -1.38 14.25
C ASP A 456 -10.00 -0.48 13.48
N LYS A 457 -10.12 0.80 13.90
CA LYS A 457 -10.93 1.81 13.20
C LYS A 457 -10.40 2.10 11.79
N VAL A 458 -9.08 2.20 11.61
CA VAL A 458 -8.44 2.46 10.32
C VAL A 458 -8.66 1.31 9.34
N LEU A 459 -8.64 0.06 9.82
CA LEU A 459 -8.94 -1.13 9.01
C LEU A 459 -10.43 -1.26 8.66
N ASP A 460 -11.31 -0.59 9.39
CA ASP A 460 -12.76 -0.58 9.12
C ASP A 460 -13.21 0.56 8.19
N VAL A 461 -12.30 1.48 7.85
CA VAL A 461 -12.55 2.59 6.92
C VAL A 461 -12.87 2.05 5.52
N ASP A 462 -13.82 2.70 4.84
CA ASP A 462 -14.24 2.32 3.48
C ASP A 462 -13.07 2.30 2.49
N THR A 463 -12.81 1.12 1.93
CA THR A 463 -11.68 0.88 1.03
C THR A 463 -11.83 1.65 -0.27
N SER A 464 -13.03 1.72 -0.82
CA SER A 464 -13.27 2.32 -2.14
C SER A 464 -13.13 3.84 -2.13
N SER A 465 -13.61 4.50 -1.07
CA SER A 465 -13.67 5.97 -1.01
C SER A 465 -12.40 6.61 -0.43
N LEU A 466 -11.69 5.95 0.48
CA LEU A 466 -10.56 6.52 1.20
C LEU A 466 -9.24 5.79 0.94
N TRP A 467 -9.20 4.45 1.06
CA TRP A 467 -7.95 3.70 0.92
C TRP A 467 -7.42 3.68 -0.53
N THR A 468 -8.26 3.38 -1.51
CA THR A 468 -7.82 3.30 -2.92
C THR A 468 -7.23 4.62 -3.41
N PRO A 469 -7.86 5.80 -3.18
CA PRO A 469 -7.25 7.08 -3.54
C PRO A 469 -6.01 7.43 -2.70
N ALA A 470 -5.94 7.00 -1.43
CA ALA A 470 -4.76 7.21 -0.59
C ALA A 470 -3.56 6.40 -1.09
N GLN A 471 -3.78 5.14 -1.48
CA GLN A 471 -2.76 4.27 -2.06
C GLN A 471 -2.30 4.74 -3.45
N ALA A 472 -3.19 5.35 -4.24
CA ALA A 472 -2.80 5.99 -5.50
C ALA A 472 -1.81 7.14 -5.28
N GLN A 473 -1.91 7.86 -4.14
CA GLN A 473 -0.96 8.91 -3.75
C GLN A 473 0.30 8.32 -3.10
N LYS A 474 0.17 7.28 -2.27
CA LYS A 474 1.28 6.62 -1.58
C LYS A 474 1.09 5.10 -1.60
N PRO A 475 1.68 4.40 -2.56
CA PRO A 475 1.53 2.94 -2.72
C PRO A 475 1.95 2.12 -1.49
N SER A 476 2.93 2.60 -0.73
CA SER A 476 3.42 1.94 0.49
C SER A 476 2.54 2.13 1.73
N ALA A 477 1.41 2.85 1.66
CA ALA A 477 0.63 3.25 2.83
C ALA A 477 0.19 2.08 3.73
N ALA A 478 -0.27 0.97 3.14
CA ALA A 478 -0.67 -0.22 3.88
C ALA A 478 0.52 -0.99 4.48
N SER A 479 1.64 -1.06 3.75
CA SER A 479 2.90 -1.64 4.21
C SER A 479 3.47 -0.85 5.39
N ASP A 480 3.43 0.49 5.31
CA ASP A 480 3.86 1.38 6.38
C ASP A 480 2.97 1.24 7.64
N LEU A 481 1.65 1.05 7.46
CA LEU A 481 0.75 0.76 8.59
C LEU A 481 1.15 -0.53 9.30
N LEU A 482 1.35 -1.62 8.55
CA LEU A 482 1.74 -2.91 9.11
C LEU A 482 3.03 -2.78 9.91
N LEU A 483 4.07 -2.19 9.31
CA LEU A 483 5.37 -1.98 9.98
C LEU A 483 5.25 -1.10 11.23
N ALA A 484 4.45 -0.03 11.18
CA ALA A 484 4.26 0.86 12.33
C ALA A 484 3.55 0.15 13.49
N VAL A 485 2.49 -0.62 13.20
CA VAL A 485 1.76 -1.37 14.22
C VAL A 485 2.63 -2.46 14.84
N GLU A 486 3.39 -3.20 14.05
CA GLU A 486 4.36 -4.19 14.53
C GLU A 486 5.39 -3.56 15.45
N THR A 487 6.08 -2.52 14.99
CA THR A 487 7.13 -1.83 15.76
C THR A 487 6.63 -1.32 17.11
N LEU A 488 5.44 -0.70 17.12
CA LEU A 488 4.84 -0.18 18.36
C LEU A 488 4.33 -1.30 19.28
N ALA A 489 3.78 -2.39 18.71
CA ALA A 489 3.30 -3.53 19.49
C ALA A 489 4.44 -4.27 20.20
N HIS A 490 5.62 -4.32 19.61
CA HIS A 490 6.82 -4.94 20.21
C HIS A 490 7.41 -4.15 21.37
N SER A 491 7.06 -2.89 21.50
CA SER A 491 7.64 -1.98 22.50
C SER A 491 6.87 -1.95 23.81
N LEU A 492 5.97 -2.93 24.06
CA LEU A 492 5.25 -3.03 25.32
C LEU A 492 6.20 -3.20 26.50
N CYS A 493 5.93 -2.45 27.58
CA CYS A 493 6.70 -2.54 28.82
C CYS A 493 6.69 -3.97 29.39
N PRO A 494 7.85 -4.54 29.79
CA PRO A 494 7.93 -5.90 30.35
C PRO A 494 7.02 -6.13 31.57
N GLN A 495 6.75 -5.10 32.35
CA GLN A 495 5.88 -5.15 33.52
C GLN A 495 4.38 -5.36 33.20
N ASP A 496 3.97 -5.05 31.96
CA ASP A 496 2.60 -5.16 31.50
C ASP A 496 2.26 -6.54 30.86
N HIS A 497 3.19 -7.50 30.88
CA HIS A 497 2.99 -8.88 30.42
C HIS A 497 2.44 -9.80 31.51
N PRO A 498 1.63 -10.81 31.16
CA PRO A 498 1.05 -11.07 29.86
C PRO A 498 -0.08 -10.10 29.51
N PHE A 499 -0.18 -9.75 28.22
CA PHE A 499 -1.23 -8.87 27.72
C PHE A 499 -2.01 -9.55 26.61
N SER A 500 -3.32 -9.51 26.66
CA SER A 500 -4.21 -10.00 25.60
C SER A 500 -5.27 -8.96 25.31
N PHE A 501 -5.45 -8.67 24.04
CA PHE A 501 -6.38 -7.68 23.56
C PHE A 501 -7.06 -8.18 22.28
N SER A 502 -8.39 -8.03 22.18
CA SER A 502 -9.15 -8.53 21.05
C SER A 502 -10.19 -7.52 20.60
N LEU A 503 -10.10 -7.11 19.34
CA LEU A 503 -11.07 -6.30 18.61
C LEU A 503 -11.47 -7.04 17.32
N PRO A 504 -12.50 -6.58 16.59
CA PRO A 504 -12.96 -7.23 15.36
C PRO A 504 -11.86 -7.45 14.31
N ASN A 505 -11.01 -6.45 14.08
CA ASN A 505 -9.98 -6.49 13.04
C ASN A 505 -8.55 -6.67 13.59
N VAL A 506 -8.35 -6.57 14.91
CA VAL A 506 -7.03 -6.61 15.55
C VAL A 506 -7.08 -7.49 16.79
N GLN A 507 -6.21 -8.51 16.85
CA GLN A 507 -6.03 -9.34 18.05
C GLN A 507 -4.54 -9.40 18.39
N LEU A 508 -4.20 -9.15 19.65
CA LEU A 508 -2.83 -9.16 20.15
C LEU A 508 -2.74 -10.05 21.39
N GLN A 509 -1.70 -10.91 21.42
CA GLN A 509 -1.32 -11.67 22.61
C GLN A 509 0.18 -11.51 22.83
N THR A 510 0.57 -11.18 24.05
CA THR A 510 1.97 -11.07 24.44
C THR A 510 2.26 -11.95 25.64
N GLN A 511 3.45 -12.56 25.66
CA GLN A 511 3.90 -13.42 26.74
C GLN A 511 5.36 -13.14 27.08
N LEU A 512 5.65 -13.07 28.39
CA LEU A 512 7.01 -13.03 28.92
C LEU A 512 7.51 -14.45 29.11
N LEU A 513 8.65 -14.80 28.52
CA LEU A 513 9.31 -16.07 28.75
C LEU A 513 10.09 -16.03 30.05
N THR A 514 9.79 -17.00 30.94
CA THR A 514 10.55 -17.19 32.18
C THR A 514 11.64 -18.25 31.99
N PRO A 515 12.74 -18.26 32.79
CA PRO A 515 13.84 -19.23 32.68
C PRO A 515 13.42 -20.69 32.75
N THR A 516 12.24 -20.96 33.27
CA THR A 516 11.69 -22.31 33.50
C THR A 516 10.74 -22.82 32.41
N VAL A 517 10.81 -22.28 31.17
CA VAL A 517 9.90 -22.67 30.07
C VAL A 517 10.21 -24.09 29.58
N PRO A 518 9.39 -25.07 29.95
CA PRO A 518 9.58 -26.46 29.56
C PRO A 518 8.86 -26.89 28.29
N ALA A 519 8.04 -26.00 27.69
CA ALA A 519 7.12 -26.38 26.61
C ALA A 519 7.28 -25.46 25.37
N ASP A 520 6.78 -25.93 24.23
CA ASP A 520 6.65 -25.11 23.01
C ASP A 520 5.73 -23.91 23.26
N TYR A 521 6.07 -22.76 22.69
CA TYR A 521 5.14 -21.63 22.66
C TYR A 521 3.99 -21.93 21.71
N ARG A 522 2.75 -21.78 22.17
CA ARG A 522 1.56 -21.96 21.36
C ARG A 522 0.59 -20.81 21.59
N VAL A 523 0.11 -20.23 20.50
CA VAL A 523 -0.91 -19.18 20.50
C VAL A 523 -2.06 -19.58 19.58
N SER A 524 -3.30 -19.27 20.00
CA SER A 524 -4.50 -19.49 19.18
C SER A 524 -5.37 -18.23 19.21
N PHE A 525 -5.93 -17.90 18.03
CA PHE A 525 -6.81 -16.76 17.86
C PHE A 525 -8.21 -17.22 17.45
N SER A 526 -9.22 -16.56 18.00
CA SER A 526 -10.62 -16.82 17.68
C SER A 526 -11.01 -16.14 16.38
N THR A 527 -10.40 -16.59 15.27
CA THR A 527 -10.70 -16.14 13.92
C THR A 527 -11.60 -17.13 13.21
N GLN A 528 -12.23 -16.73 12.10
CA GLN A 528 -12.94 -17.62 11.18
C GLN A 528 -12.26 -17.51 9.81
N PRO A 529 -11.55 -18.55 9.35
CA PRO A 529 -11.25 -19.83 10.04
C PRO A 529 -10.32 -19.68 11.27
N PRO A 530 -10.26 -20.65 12.19
CA PRO A 530 -9.42 -20.59 13.38
C PRO A 530 -7.94 -20.58 12.99
N LEU A 531 -7.18 -19.67 13.61
CA LEU A 531 -5.75 -19.49 13.37
C LEU A 531 -4.97 -19.88 14.63
N TRP A 532 -3.96 -20.71 14.48
CA TRP A 532 -3.01 -20.98 15.55
C TRP A 532 -1.56 -21.00 15.04
N ALA A 533 -0.63 -20.72 15.93
CA ALA A 533 0.79 -20.80 15.66
C ALA A 533 1.55 -21.44 16.84
N GLN A 534 2.66 -22.11 16.51
CA GLN A 534 3.51 -22.77 17.48
C GLN A 534 4.98 -22.52 17.15
N ILE A 535 5.77 -22.16 18.17
CA ILE A 535 7.24 -22.07 18.07
C ILE A 535 7.81 -23.20 18.91
N PRO A 536 8.56 -24.15 18.32
CA PRO A 536 9.13 -25.27 19.05
C PRO A 536 10.24 -24.78 20.00
N ARG A 537 10.35 -25.44 21.15
CA ARG A 537 11.35 -25.14 22.19
C ARG A 537 12.78 -25.04 21.63
N ARG A 538 13.13 -25.86 20.65
CA ARG A 538 14.46 -25.87 20.01
C ARG A 538 14.83 -24.50 19.39
N SER A 539 13.83 -23.76 18.90
CA SER A 539 14.02 -22.43 18.34
C SER A 539 14.16 -21.34 19.40
N LEU A 540 13.65 -21.59 20.61
CA LEU A 540 13.74 -20.68 21.77
C LEU A 540 14.99 -20.95 22.64
N ALA A 541 15.60 -22.12 22.50
CA ALA A 541 16.77 -22.54 23.29
C ALA A 541 18.01 -21.62 23.16
N PRO A 542 18.32 -20.97 22.02
CA PRO A 542 19.44 -20.05 21.92
C PRO A 542 19.25 -18.74 22.70
N LEU A 543 18.03 -18.44 23.17
CA LEU A 543 17.75 -17.21 23.90
C LEU A 543 18.14 -17.37 25.37
N ASP A 544 19.09 -16.56 25.82
CA ASP A 544 19.49 -16.55 27.22
C ASP A 544 18.44 -15.83 28.07
N THR A 545 17.55 -16.63 28.69
CA THR A 545 16.50 -16.13 29.57
C THR A 545 16.98 -15.82 30.97
N SER A 546 18.22 -16.16 31.32
CA SER A 546 18.78 -15.99 32.67
C SER A 546 19.13 -14.53 33.00
N ASN A 547 19.49 -13.73 31.99
CA ASN A 547 19.95 -12.34 32.15
C ASN A 547 19.12 -11.30 31.40
N SER A 548 18.15 -11.69 30.57
CA SER A 548 17.36 -10.76 29.78
C SER A 548 15.86 -11.14 29.74
N ASN A 549 15.01 -10.13 29.81
CA ASN A 549 13.57 -10.31 29.59
C ASN A 549 13.32 -10.66 28.11
N VAL A 550 12.84 -11.88 27.86
CA VAL A 550 12.44 -12.33 26.52
C VAL A 550 10.92 -12.25 26.41
N THR A 551 10.42 -11.46 25.49
CA THR A 551 8.98 -11.30 25.23
C THR A 551 8.62 -11.80 23.85
N ILE A 552 7.51 -12.55 23.76
CA ILE A 552 6.90 -12.96 22.49
C ILE A 552 5.63 -12.15 22.28
N THR A 553 5.52 -11.52 21.14
CA THR A 553 4.34 -10.76 20.71
C THR A 553 3.75 -11.42 19.46
N SER A 554 2.48 -11.77 19.53
CA SER A 554 1.72 -12.35 18.42
C SER A 554 0.52 -11.47 18.11
N LEU A 555 0.48 -10.93 16.90
CA LEU A 555 -0.50 -9.97 16.42
C LEU A 555 -1.21 -10.52 15.19
N VAL A 556 -2.54 -10.47 15.18
CA VAL A 556 -3.37 -10.81 14.01
C VAL A 556 -4.09 -9.57 13.54
N LEU A 557 -3.98 -9.29 12.25
CA LEU A 557 -4.67 -8.22 11.55
C LEU A 557 -5.59 -8.82 10.48
N ARG A 558 -6.85 -8.35 10.46
CA ARG A 558 -7.87 -8.73 9.46
C ARG A 558 -8.08 -7.62 8.46
N LYS A 559 -8.71 -7.93 7.32
CA LYS A 559 -9.05 -6.99 6.25
C LYS A 559 -7.83 -6.36 5.55
N LEU A 560 -6.63 -6.89 5.77
CA LEU A 560 -5.44 -6.41 5.08
C LEU A 560 -5.33 -6.92 3.63
N ASP A 561 -6.09 -7.94 3.24
CA ASP A 561 -6.14 -8.51 1.90
C ASP A 561 -6.55 -7.51 0.82
N HIS A 562 -7.41 -6.55 1.19
CA HIS A 562 -7.84 -5.49 0.29
C HIS A 562 -6.90 -4.27 0.29
N LEU A 563 -6.00 -4.18 1.27
CA LEU A 563 -5.13 -3.02 1.48
C LEU A 563 -3.69 -3.29 1.06
N LEU A 564 -3.16 -4.48 1.34
CA LEU A 564 -1.83 -4.86 0.90
C LEU A 564 -1.87 -5.27 -0.58
N PRO A 565 -0.93 -4.79 -1.40
CA PRO A 565 -0.83 -5.25 -2.77
C PRO A 565 -0.55 -6.75 -2.78
N SER A 566 -1.19 -7.48 -3.70
CA SER A 566 -1.01 -8.92 -3.84
C SER A 566 0.24 -9.29 -4.67
N ASN A 567 1.24 -8.43 -4.69
CA ASN A 567 2.52 -8.65 -5.34
C ASN A 567 3.23 -9.87 -4.75
N TYR A 568 3.62 -10.83 -5.59
CA TYR A 568 4.34 -12.03 -5.18
C TYR A 568 5.58 -12.24 -6.04
N GLY A 569 6.72 -12.50 -5.39
CA GLY A 569 7.99 -12.70 -6.08
C GLY A 569 8.51 -11.43 -6.76
N GLN A 570 9.00 -11.55 -8.01
CA GLN A 570 9.54 -10.43 -8.79
C GLN A 570 8.52 -9.79 -9.74
N GLU A 571 7.27 -10.24 -9.77
CA GLU A 571 6.26 -9.77 -10.71
C GLU A 571 5.47 -8.60 -10.13
N LEU A 572 5.62 -7.42 -10.76
CA LEU A 572 4.71 -6.28 -10.61
C LEU A 572 3.56 -6.49 -11.59
N GLY A 573 2.37 -6.70 -11.13
CA GLY A 573 1.20 -6.74 -11.99
C GLY A 573 0.07 -7.59 -11.45
N ASP A 574 -1.07 -7.53 -12.10
CA ASP A 574 -2.34 -8.15 -11.75
C ASP A 574 -2.16 -9.52 -11.09
N SER A 575 -2.40 -9.52 -9.80
CA SER A 575 -2.06 -10.67 -8.99
C SER A 575 -3.01 -11.82 -9.23
N LEU A 576 -2.42 -12.91 -9.61
CA LEU A 576 -3.06 -14.22 -9.66
C LEU A 576 -3.44 -14.76 -8.27
N TYR A 577 -3.09 -14.05 -7.21
CA TYR A 577 -3.18 -14.51 -5.83
C TYR A 577 -4.07 -13.62 -4.98
N ALA A 578 -4.76 -14.21 -4.02
CA ALA A 578 -5.54 -13.53 -3.00
C ALA A 578 -5.11 -14.01 -1.62
N THR A 579 -5.13 -13.12 -0.64
CA THR A 579 -4.95 -13.48 0.78
C THR A 579 -6.31 -13.78 1.43
N PRO A 580 -6.37 -14.61 2.47
CA PRO A 580 -7.61 -14.88 3.21
C PRO A 580 -8.03 -13.73 4.15
N GLY A 581 -7.49 -12.55 3.98
CA GLY A 581 -7.77 -11.39 4.83
C GLY A 581 -7.10 -11.42 6.21
N LEU A 582 -6.24 -12.39 6.47
CA LEU A 582 -5.55 -12.58 7.74
C LEU A 582 -4.04 -12.42 7.57
N VAL A 583 -3.44 -11.56 8.40
CA VAL A 583 -1.99 -11.46 8.55
C VAL A 583 -1.63 -11.75 10.00
N LEU A 584 -0.75 -12.72 10.22
CA LEU A 584 -0.21 -13.08 11.52
C LEU A 584 1.23 -12.58 11.63
N SER A 585 1.48 -11.67 12.54
CA SER A 585 2.85 -11.22 12.86
C SER A 585 3.29 -11.85 14.18
N ILE A 586 4.47 -12.46 14.18
CA ILE A 586 5.10 -13.01 15.38
C ILE A 586 6.51 -12.46 15.51
N SER A 587 6.81 -11.92 16.69
CA SER A 587 8.12 -11.38 17.00
C SER A 587 8.58 -11.77 18.39
N ILE A 588 9.89 -11.88 18.53
CA ILE A 588 10.56 -12.16 19.78
C ILE A 588 11.55 -11.03 20.07
N MET A 589 11.43 -10.42 21.24
CA MET A 589 12.37 -9.41 21.73
C MET A 589 13.17 -9.98 22.88
N ALA A 590 14.49 -9.97 22.76
CA ALA A 590 15.44 -10.42 23.79
C ALA A 590 16.46 -9.31 24.09
N GLY A 591 16.50 -8.84 25.34
CA GLY A 591 17.43 -7.77 25.74
C GLY A 591 17.29 -6.47 24.94
N GLY A 592 16.09 -6.14 24.47
CA GLY A 592 15.83 -4.94 23.65
C GLY A 592 16.16 -5.07 22.17
N GLN A 593 16.58 -6.26 21.70
CA GLN A 593 16.81 -6.55 20.29
C GLN A 593 15.81 -7.54 19.75
N ALA A 594 15.37 -7.34 18.49
CA ALA A 594 14.48 -8.26 17.81
C ALA A 594 15.22 -9.52 17.36
N PHE A 595 14.67 -10.68 17.66
CA PHE A 595 15.17 -11.97 17.23
C PHE A 595 14.40 -12.45 16.02
N HIS A 596 15.05 -12.52 14.87
CA HIS A 596 14.42 -12.86 13.59
C HIS A 596 14.57 -14.32 13.18
N GLN A 597 15.44 -15.10 13.86
CA GLN A 597 15.69 -16.49 13.53
C GLN A 597 14.82 -17.39 14.40
N GLY A 598 14.10 -18.33 13.78
CA GLY A 598 13.26 -19.27 14.49
C GLY A 598 12.34 -20.02 13.55
N GLU A 599 12.04 -21.28 13.89
CA GLU A 599 11.04 -22.08 13.16
C GLU A 599 9.67 -21.81 13.78
N VAL A 600 8.71 -21.46 12.96
CA VAL A 600 7.31 -21.29 13.36
C VAL A 600 6.42 -22.17 12.50
N THR A 601 5.51 -22.90 13.14
CA THR A 601 4.47 -23.70 12.49
C THR A 601 3.14 -22.98 12.67
N MET A 602 2.39 -22.79 11.58
CA MET A 602 1.14 -22.04 11.58
C MET A 602 0.07 -22.81 10.79
N ASP A 603 -1.20 -22.63 11.21
CA ASP A 603 -2.36 -23.19 10.51
C ASP A 603 -3.42 -22.09 10.41
N PHE A 604 -3.76 -21.72 9.18
CA PHE A 604 -4.75 -20.68 8.86
C PHE A 604 -6.16 -21.24 8.70
N GLY A 605 -6.37 -22.55 8.92
CA GLY A 605 -7.68 -23.20 8.94
C GLY A 605 -8.37 -23.36 7.60
N ASP A 606 -7.71 -23.02 6.48
CA ASP A 606 -8.27 -23.18 5.15
C ASP A 606 -8.01 -24.61 4.63
N ARG A 607 -9.05 -25.27 4.10
CA ARG A 607 -9.00 -26.69 3.74
C ARG A 607 -9.14 -26.97 2.24
N ASP A 608 -9.61 -26.00 1.45
CA ASP A 608 -10.20 -26.30 0.14
C ASP A 608 -9.35 -25.88 -1.06
N ASN A 609 -8.26 -25.13 -0.89
CA ASN A 609 -7.48 -24.60 -1.99
C ASN A 609 -5.97 -24.81 -1.85
N PRO A 610 -5.24 -25.03 -2.95
CA PRO A 610 -3.78 -24.99 -2.92
C PRO A 610 -3.35 -23.56 -2.56
N PHE A 611 -2.57 -23.43 -1.50
CA PHE A 611 -2.05 -22.15 -1.03
C PHE A 611 -0.52 -22.17 -0.91
N HIS A 612 0.06 -20.99 -0.91
CA HIS A 612 1.47 -20.76 -0.66
C HIS A 612 1.64 -20.11 0.70
N CYS A 613 2.55 -20.64 1.50
CA CYS A 613 2.98 -20.00 2.74
C CYS A 613 3.91 -18.85 2.40
N VAL A 614 3.57 -17.65 2.86
CA VAL A 614 4.27 -16.42 2.50
C VAL A 614 4.45 -15.51 3.71
N PHE A 615 5.42 -14.60 3.60
CA PHE A 615 5.60 -13.50 4.53
C PHE A 615 5.68 -12.18 3.78
N TRP A 616 5.41 -11.10 4.50
CA TRP A 616 5.49 -9.75 3.97
C TRP A 616 6.91 -9.21 4.09
N ASP A 617 7.51 -8.80 2.97
CA ASP A 617 8.80 -8.12 2.92
C ASP A 617 8.59 -6.67 2.48
N HIS A 618 8.89 -5.73 3.39
CA HIS A 618 8.75 -4.29 3.17
C HIS A 618 9.72 -3.72 2.14
N HIS A 619 10.82 -4.42 1.83
CA HIS A 619 11.87 -3.95 0.92
C HIS A 619 11.61 -4.30 -0.54
N LEU A 620 10.72 -5.25 -0.81
CA LEU A 620 10.37 -5.63 -2.18
C LEU A 620 9.69 -4.48 -2.93
N PHE A 621 9.77 -4.52 -4.26
CA PHE A 621 9.11 -3.57 -5.16
C PHE A 621 9.43 -2.10 -4.85
N GLN A 622 10.72 -1.78 -4.70
CA GLN A 622 11.22 -0.43 -4.41
C GLN A 622 10.68 0.18 -3.10
N GLY A 623 10.43 -0.67 -2.10
CA GLY A 623 9.92 -0.25 -0.79
C GLY A 623 8.39 -0.16 -0.69
N ASN A 624 7.64 -0.58 -1.70
CA ASN A 624 6.17 -0.68 -1.61
C ASN A 624 5.72 -1.93 -0.84
N GLY A 625 6.62 -2.91 -0.69
CA GLY A 625 6.36 -4.18 -0.04
C GLY A 625 5.74 -5.22 -0.98
N GLY A 626 5.93 -6.48 -0.63
CA GLY A 626 5.42 -7.61 -1.39
C GLY A 626 5.50 -8.92 -0.61
N TRP A 627 4.81 -9.94 -1.11
CA TRP A 627 4.82 -11.27 -0.53
C TRP A 627 6.01 -12.09 -1.03
N SER A 628 6.70 -12.79 -0.13
CA SER A 628 7.78 -13.71 -0.43
C SER A 628 7.50 -15.09 0.18
N GLY A 629 7.84 -16.15 -0.54
CA GLY A 629 7.78 -17.53 -0.04
C GLY A 629 9.14 -18.06 0.45
N GLU A 630 10.17 -17.21 0.49
CA GLU A 630 11.52 -17.65 0.85
C GLU A 630 11.59 -18.09 2.31
N GLY A 631 12.12 -19.28 2.57
CA GLY A 631 12.20 -19.84 3.92
C GLY A 631 10.89 -20.41 4.48
N CYS A 632 9.78 -20.36 3.73
CA CYS A 632 8.48 -20.92 4.10
C CYS A 632 8.16 -22.18 3.27
N GLN A 633 7.56 -23.21 3.90
CA GLN A 633 7.18 -24.46 3.26
C GLN A 633 5.78 -24.89 3.70
N VAL A 634 5.05 -25.51 2.77
CA VAL A 634 3.75 -26.12 3.04
C VAL A 634 3.98 -27.59 3.43
N GLN A 635 3.47 -28.01 4.56
CA GLN A 635 3.53 -29.40 5.03
C GLN A 635 2.13 -29.98 5.17
N ALA A 636 1.89 -31.11 4.51
CA ALA A 636 0.67 -31.89 4.73
C ALA A 636 0.80 -32.67 6.03
N ALA A 637 -0.13 -32.49 6.95
CA ALA A 637 -0.14 -33.25 8.22
C ALA A 637 -0.65 -34.69 7.98
N ASN A 638 0.17 -35.68 8.33
CA ASN A 638 -0.08 -37.12 8.07
C ASN A 638 -1.31 -37.72 8.77
N ALA A 639 -1.96 -37.00 9.70
CA ALA A 639 -3.06 -37.54 10.52
C ALA A 639 -4.32 -36.67 10.60
N SER A 640 -4.28 -35.45 10.14
CA SER A 640 -5.42 -34.54 10.09
C SER A 640 -5.43 -33.84 8.73
N ALA A 641 -6.60 -33.68 8.14
CA ALA A 641 -6.79 -33.05 6.82
C ALA A 641 -6.42 -31.55 6.79
N THR A 642 -5.50 -31.11 7.67
CA THR A 642 -5.06 -29.71 7.77
C THR A 642 -3.68 -29.55 7.18
N THR A 643 -3.52 -28.53 6.36
CA THR A 643 -2.24 -28.13 5.74
C THR A 643 -1.61 -27.04 6.60
N GLN A 644 -0.33 -27.22 6.96
CA GLN A 644 0.38 -26.33 7.86
C GLN A 644 1.49 -25.59 7.13
N CYS A 645 1.71 -24.33 7.50
CA CYS A 645 2.85 -23.52 7.09
C CYS A 645 3.99 -23.67 8.10
N ILE A 646 5.21 -23.95 7.61
CA ILE A 646 6.43 -23.91 8.40
C ILE A 646 7.37 -22.87 7.79
N CYS A 647 7.70 -21.83 8.58
CA CYS A 647 8.66 -20.80 8.19
C CYS A 647 9.86 -20.83 9.15
N ARG A 648 11.06 -20.49 8.63
CA ARG A 648 12.32 -20.51 9.41
C ARG A 648 12.77 -19.14 9.90
N HIS A 649 11.90 -18.17 9.85
CA HIS A 649 12.09 -16.79 10.33
C HIS A 649 10.80 -16.29 10.96
N LEU A 650 10.91 -15.17 11.70
CA LEU A 650 9.79 -14.54 12.41
C LEU A 650 9.50 -13.19 11.78
N THR A 651 8.32 -13.03 11.22
CA THR A 651 7.85 -11.84 10.47
C THR A 651 6.33 -11.79 10.46
N ALA A 652 5.75 -11.02 9.52
CA ALA A 652 4.32 -11.04 9.21
C ALA A 652 4.00 -12.10 8.15
N PHE A 653 3.24 -13.12 8.53
CA PHE A 653 2.91 -14.28 7.71
C PHE A 653 1.47 -14.24 7.20
N SER A 654 1.26 -14.83 6.02
CA SER A 654 -0.07 -15.10 5.48
C SER A 654 -0.02 -16.31 4.54
N ILE A 655 -1.16 -16.67 3.98
CA ILE A 655 -1.26 -17.61 2.87
C ILE A 655 -1.74 -16.89 1.62
N LEU A 656 -1.19 -17.23 0.47
CA LEU A 656 -1.66 -16.74 -0.82
C LEU A 656 -2.42 -17.85 -1.53
N MET A 657 -3.65 -17.56 -1.93
CA MET A 657 -4.48 -18.44 -2.75
C MET A 657 -4.51 -17.94 -4.18
N SER A 658 -4.38 -18.86 -5.15
CA SER A 658 -4.47 -18.47 -6.56
C SER A 658 -5.89 -18.04 -6.93
N ARG A 659 -6.06 -16.81 -7.46
CA ARG A 659 -7.36 -16.30 -7.96
C ARG A 659 -7.80 -16.99 -9.25
N HIS A 660 -6.86 -17.50 -10.06
CA HIS A 660 -7.11 -18.03 -11.40
C HIS A 660 -6.87 -19.52 -11.57
N THR A 661 -6.44 -20.19 -10.56
CA THR A 661 -6.80 -21.59 -10.53
C THR A 661 -8.28 -21.59 -10.15
N VAL A 662 -9.14 -21.88 -11.14
CA VAL A 662 -10.18 -22.87 -10.83
C VAL A 662 -9.35 -24.00 -10.25
N PRO A 663 -9.18 -24.04 -8.90
CA PRO A 663 -8.27 -25.01 -8.32
C PRO A 663 -8.81 -26.32 -8.77
N GLY A 664 -8.01 -27.34 -8.83
CA GLY A 664 -8.47 -28.65 -9.20
C GLY A 664 -9.78 -28.95 -8.51
N ASN A 665 -10.84 -28.39 -9.06
CA ASN A 665 -12.19 -28.79 -8.68
C ASN A 665 -12.20 -30.24 -9.12
N PRO A 666 -12.08 -31.20 -8.20
CA PRO A 666 -11.92 -32.59 -8.56
C PRO A 666 -13.04 -33.03 -9.48
N THR A 667 -14.18 -32.34 -9.44
CA THR A 667 -15.29 -32.53 -10.33
C THR A 667 -15.00 -32.07 -11.75
N LEU A 668 -14.32 -30.94 -11.97
CA LEU A 668 -13.96 -30.44 -13.30
C LEU A 668 -12.83 -31.27 -13.93
N GLU A 669 -11.87 -31.72 -13.13
CA GLU A 669 -10.81 -32.61 -13.57
C GLU A 669 -11.35 -34.00 -13.93
N LEU A 670 -12.22 -34.57 -13.08
CA LEU A 670 -12.93 -35.82 -13.37
C LEU A 670 -13.76 -35.69 -14.64
N LEU A 671 -14.52 -34.62 -14.79
CA LEU A 671 -15.34 -34.32 -15.96
C LEU A 671 -14.49 -34.24 -17.24
N SER A 672 -13.34 -33.56 -17.16
CA SER A 672 -12.38 -33.49 -18.28
C SER A 672 -11.81 -34.84 -18.65
N ARG A 673 -11.38 -35.66 -17.69
CA ARG A 673 -10.85 -37.01 -17.92
C ARG A 673 -11.90 -37.95 -18.50
N VAL A 674 -13.12 -37.94 -17.96
CA VAL A 674 -14.24 -38.73 -18.44
C VAL A 674 -14.66 -38.28 -19.85
N GLY A 675 -14.79 -36.95 -20.08
CA GLY A 675 -15.14 -36.39 -21.39
C GLY A 675 -14.11 -36.72 -22.47
N LEU A 676 -12.81 -36.59 -22.18
CA LEU A 676 -11.72 -36.98 -23.09
C LEU A 676 -11.73 -38.47 -23.37
N GLY A 677 -11.92 -39.33 -22.36
CA GLY A 677 -12.07 -40.79 -22.53
C GLY A 677 -13.24 -41.16 -23.45
N ALA A 678 -14.39 -40.52 -23.25
CA ALA A 678 -15.55 -40.68 -24.11
C ALA A 678 -15.27 -40.19 -25.55
N SER A 679 -14.57 -39.07 -25.72
CA SER A 679 -14.14 -38.53 -27.01
C SER A 679 -13.21 -39.53 -27.74
N ILE A 680 -12.21 -40.05 -27.10
CA ILE A 680 -11.27 -41.02 -27.66
C ILE A 680 -12.04 -42.27 -28.13
N LEU A 681 -12.92 -42.83 -27.29
CA LEU A 681 -13.73 -44.00 -27.66
C LEU A 681 -14.61 -43.72 -28.87
N ALA A 682 -15.28 -42.55 -28.86
CA ALA A 682 -16.13 -42.13 -29.99
C ALA A 682 -15.35 -41.95 -31.29
N LEU A 683 -14.17 -41.37 -31.24
CA LEU A 683 -13.26 -41.23 -32.41
C LEU A 683 -12.76 -42.55 -32.93
N LEU A 684 -12.44 -43.53 -32.06
CA LEU A 684 -12.10 -44.90 -32.48
C LEU A 684 -13.27 -45.59 -33.18
N VAL A 685 -14.48 -45.45 -32.64
CA VAL A 685 -15.72 -45.96 -33.29
C VAL A 685 -15.92 -45.28 -34.66
N CYS A 686 -15.72 -43.98 -34.75
CA CYS A 686 -15.79 -43.23 -36.00
C CYS A 686 -14.80 -43.75 -37.04
N LEU A 687 -13.54 -44.01 -36.67
CA LEU A 687 -12.53 -44.63 -37.54
C LEU A 687 -12.96 -46.05 -38.00
N GLY A 688 -13.50 -46.85 -37.07
CA GLY A 688 -14.04 -48.18 -37.39
C GLY A 688 -15.17 -48.13 -38.44
N VAL A 689 -16.13 -47.19 -38.24
CA VAL A 689 -17.22 -46.97 -39.22
C VAL A 689 -16.68 -46.54 -40.59
N TYR A 690 -15.75 -45.58 -40.62
CA TYR A 690 -15.15 -45.14 -41.90
C TYR A 690 -14.33 -46.26 -42.58
N ARG A 691 -13.65 -47.11 -41.85
CA ARG A 691 -12.96 -48.29 -42.43
C ARG A 691 -13.94 -49.23 -43.14
N LEU A 692 -15.14 -49.40 -42.56
CA LEU A 692 -16.15 -50.29 -43.12
C LEU A 692 -16.84 -49.70 -44.35
N VAL A 693 -17.15 -48.38 -44.36
CA VAL A 693 -18.00 -47.77 -45.39
C VAL A 693 -17.26 -46.90 -46.40
N TRP A 694 -15.95 -46.70 -46.25
CA TRP A 694 -15.12 -45.78 -47.05
C TRP A 694 -15.34 -45.89 -48.56
N ARG A 695 -15.27 -47.09 -49.11
CA ARG A 695 -15.38 -47.34 -50.56
C ARG A 695 -16.76 -46.98 -51.14
N VAL A 696 -17.78 -47.00 -50.30
CA VAL A 696 -19.16 -46.70 -50.70
C VAL A 696 -19.43 -45.17 -50.60
N VAL A 697 -18.93 -44.55 -49.55
CA VAL A 697 -19.22 -43.12 -49.22
C VAL A 697 -18.42 -42.17 -50.11
N VAL A 698 -17.17 -42.53 -50.52
CA VAL A 698 -16.27 -41.67 -51.30
C VAL A 698 -16.32 -41.83 -52.83
N ARG A 699 -17.46 -42.21 -53.38
CA ARG A 699 -17.66 -42.38 -54.85
C ARG A 699 -17.44 -41.07 -55.63
N ASN A 700 -17.87 -39.92 -55.08
CA ASN A 700 -17.77 -38.62 -55.74
C ASN A 700 -16.55 -37.83 -55.29
N LYS A 701 -15.93 -37.01 -56.16
CA LYS A 701 -14.76 -36.16 -55.89
C LYS A 701 -14.96 -35.26 -54.65
N LEU A 702 -16.15 -34.66 -54.56
CA LEU A 702 -16.49 -33.77 -53.46
C LEU A 702 -16.72 -34.50 -52.14
N ALA A 703 -17.43 -35.65 -52.18
CA ALA A 703 -17.60 -36.50 -51.01
C ALA A 703 -16.27 -36.99 -50.48
N TYR A 704 -15.32 -37.40 -51.39
CA TYR A 704 -13.96 -37.78 -51.01
C TYR A 704 -13.24 -36.67 -50.24
N LEU A 705 -13.21 -35.43 -50.76
CA LEU A 705 -12.51 -34.31 -50.08
C LEU A 705 -13.11 -34.00 -48.72
N ARG A 706 -14.43 -34.00 -48.61
CA ARG A 706 -15.15 -33.76 -47.34
C ARG A 706 -14.84 -34.82 -46.29
N HIS A 707 -14.98 -36.10 -46.66
CA HIS A 707 -14.72 -37.18 -45.71
C HIS A 707 -13.22 -37.39 -45.43
N ALA A 708 -12.34 -37.10 -46.38
CA ALA A 708 -10.89 -37.11 -46.17
C ALA A 708 -10.49 -36.01 -45.15
N ALA A 709 -11.04 -34.81 -45.27
CA ALA A 709 -10.79 -33.76 -44.28
C ALA A 709 -11.31 -34.15 -42.88
N LEU A 710 -12.56 -34.66 -42.82
CA LEU A 710 -13.11 -35.12 -41.54
C LEU A 710 -12.28 -36.28 -40.92
N LEU A 711 -11.79 -37.18 -41.72
CA LEU A 711 -10.91 -38.26 -41.26
C LEU A 711 -9.59 -37.73 -40.68
N ASN A 712 -9.00 -36.67 -41.28
CA ASN A 712 -7.80 -36.03 -40.73
C ASN A 712 -8.11 -35.25 -39.42
N VAL A 713 -9.29 -34.60 -39.31
CA VAL A 713 -9.75 -34.04 -38.03
C VAL A 713 -9.84 -35.11 -36.94
N VAL A 714 -10.45 -36.27 -37.27
CA VAL A 714 -10.59 -37.39 -36.33
C VAL A 714 -9.25 -37.96 -35.92
N LEU A 715 -8.31 -38.11 -36.84
CA LEU A 715 -6.96 -38.65 -36.56
C LEU A 715 -6.12 -37.67 -35.72
N CYS A 716 -6.13 -36.36 -36.06
CA CYS A 716 -5.39 -35.35 -35.32
C CYS A 716 -6.00 -35.16 -33.90
N LEU A 717 -7.31 -35.11 -33.77
CA LEU A 717 -7.98 -34.98 -32.47
C LEU A 717 -7.77 -36.21 -31.59
N LEU A 718 -7.87 -37.40 -32.14
CA LEU A 718 -7.59 -38.65 -31.42
C LEU A 718 -6.16 -38.67 -30.87
N ALA A 719 -5.19 -38.31 -31.70
CA ALA A 719 -3.78 -38.25 -31.30
C ALA A 719 -3.54 -37.15 -30.26
N ALA A 720 -4.20 -35.98 -30.40
CA ALA A 720 -4.12 -34.87 -29.47
C ALA A 720 -4.72 -35.20 -28.09
N ASP A 721 -5.94 -35.78 -28.08
CA ASP A 721 -6.65 -36.18 -26.85
C ASP A 721 -5.86 -37.28 -26.10
N THR A 722 -5.30 -38.24 -26.81
CA THR A 722 -4.46 -39.31 -26.21
C THR A 722 -3.15 -38.74 -25.64
N CYS A 723 -2.51 -37.83 -26.36
CA CYS A 723 -1.30 -37.16 -25.90
C CYS A 723 -1.57 -36.31 -24.66
N PHE A 724 -2.67 -35.54 -24.66
CA PHE A 724 -3.06 -34.69 -23.55
C PHE A 724 -3.44 -35.49 -22.28
N LEU A 725 -4.16 -36.61 -22.44
CA LEU A 725 -4.52 -37.50 -21.34
C LEU A 725 -3.28 -38.22 -20.76
N GLY A 726 -2.27 -38.47 -21.58
CA GLY A 726 -0.99 -39.11 -21.20
C GLY A 726 0.03 -38.12 -20.59
N ALA A 727 -0.09 -36.83 -20.87
CA ALA A 727 0.86 -35.82 -20.43
C ALA A 727 1.10 -35.76 -18.89
N PRO A 728 0.09 -35.91 -18.02
CA PRO A 728 0.28 -35.96 -16.56
C PRO A 728 1.08 -37.16 -16.04
N LEU A 729 1.23 -38.21 -16.84
CA LEU A 729 2.02 -39.40 -16.47
C LEU A 729 3.53 -39.19 -16.67
N LEU A 730 3.93 -38.12 -17.35
CA LEU A 730 5.32 -37.78 -17.61
C LEU A 730 5.91 -36.99 -16.46
N PRO A 731 7.20 -37.13 -16.11
CA PRO A 731 7.84 -36.37 -15.07
C PRO A 731 7.81 -34.88 -15.44
N PRO A 732 7.19 -34.00 -14.62
CA PRO A 732 7.12 -32.56 -14.88
C PRO A 732 8.50 -31.95 -14.70
N GLY A 733 8.82 -30.96 -15.54
CA GLY A 733 10.03 -30.15 -15.39
C GLY A 733 10.53 -29.54 -16.69
N PRO A 734 11.11 -28.35 -16.65
CA PRO A 734 11.61 -27.65 -17.85
C PRO A 734 12.79 -28.34 -18.53
N ARG A 735 13.43 -29.31 -17.88
CA ARG A 735 14.55 -30.14 -18.44
C ARG A 735 14.15 -31.54 -18.89
N SER A 736 12.86 -31.90 -18.77
CA SER A 736 12.41 -33.24 -19.24
C SER A 736 12.18 -33.23 -20.77
N PRO A 737 12.98 -33.93 -21.58
CA PRO A 737 12.81 -33.95 -23.03
C PRO A 737 11.47 -34.59 -23.45
N LEU A 738 10.95 -35.53 -22.65
CA LEU A 738 9.67 -36.19 -22.91
C LEU A 738 8.49 -35.24 -22.68
N CYS A 739 8.53 -34.41 -21.62
CA CYS A 739 7.53 -33.41 -21.36
C CYS A 739 7.53 -32.33 -22.46
N LEU A 740 8.69 -31.85 -22.89
CA LEU A 740 8.83 -30.93 -24.02
C LEU A 740 8.27 -31.51 -25.33
N ALA A 741 8.59 -32.75 -25.64
CA ALA A 741 8.08 -33.42 -26.83
C ALA A 741 6.55 -33.59 -26.78
N ALA A 742 5.99 -33.96 -25.63
CA ALA A 742 4.55 -34.09 -25.43
C ALA A 742 3.84 -32.76 -25.61
N ALA A 743 4.35 -31.69 -24.99
CA ALA A 743 3.77 -30.33 -25.11
C ALA A 743 3.81 -29.84 -26.58
N PHE A 744 4.93 -30.03 -27.27
CA PHE A 744 5.05 -29.68 -28.68
C PHE A 744 4.10 -30.50 -29.56
N LEU A 745 4.00 -31.81 -29.33
CA LEU A 745 3.11 -32.69 -30.09
C LEU A 745 1.65 -32.34 -29.88
N CYS A 746 1.24 -32.10 -28.62
CA CYS A 746 -0.11 -31.66 -28.30
C CYS A 746 -0.42 -30.33 -28.98
N HIS A 747 0.47 -29.32 -28.86
CA HIS A 747 0.34 -28.03 -29.51
C HIS A 747 0.13 -28.17 -31.02
N PHE A 748 1.00 -28.92 -31.67
CA PHE A 748 0.90 -29.17 -33.11
C PHE A 748 -0.42 -29.86 -33.49
N LEU A 749 -0.79 -30.97 -32.81
CA LEU A 749 -1.94 -31.79 -33.15
C LEU A 749 -3.30 -31.07 -32.94
N TYR A 750 -3.44 -30.35 -31.82
CA TYR A 750 -4.65 -29.54 -31.62
C TYR A 750 -4.75 -28.42 -32.66
N LEU A 751 -3.64 -27.74 -32.94
CA LEU A 751 -3.63 -26.71 -33.96
C LEU A 751 -3.93 -27.29 -35.35
N ALA A 752 -3.39 -28.45 -35.68
CA ALA A 752 -3.67 -29.19 -36.94
C ALA A 752 -5.15 -29.56 -37.06
N THR A 753 -5.79 -29.93 -35.94
CA THR A 753 -7.24 -30.21 -35.91
C THR A 753 -8.03 -28.98 -36.34
N PHE A 754 -7.73 -27.77 -35.80
CA PHE A 754 -8.38 -26.53 -36.19
C PHE A 754 -8.12 -26.14 -37.63
N PHE A 755 -6.91 -26.27 -38.12
CA PHE A 755 -6.60 -25.97 -39.52
C PHE A 755 -7.31 -26.95 -40.50
N TRP A 756 -7.49 -28.23 -40.15
CA TRP A 756 -8.34 -29.13 -40.91
C TRP A 756 -9.83 -28.79 -40.91
N MET A 757 -10.35 -28.25 -39.75
CA MET A 757 -11.68 -27.71 -39.64
C MET A 757 -11.84 -26.46 -40.53
N LEU A 758 -10.84 -25.57 -40.54
CA LEU A 758 -10.76 -24.42 -41.44
C LEU A 758 -10.78 -24.86 -42.91
N ALA A 759 -9.98 -25.88 -43.25
CA ALA A 759 -9.98 -26.44 -44.62
C ALA A 759 -11.34 -26.94 -45.03
N GLN A 760 -12.11 -27.58 -44.13
CA GLN A 760 -13.51 -27.98 -44.39
C GLN A 760 -14.44 -26.78 -44.57
N ALA A 761 -14.31 -25.77 -43.72
CA ALA A 761 -15.14 -24.56 -43.84
C ALA A 761 -14.86 -23.80 -45.14
N LEU A 762 -13.59 -23.64 -45.50
CA LEU A 762 -13.20 -23.00 -46.77
C LEU A 762 -13.72 -23.77 -47.98
N MET A 763 -13.67 -25.12 -47.94
CA MET A 763 -14.25 -25.94 -48.97
C MET A 763 -15.76 -25.75 -49.06
N LEU A 764 -16.50 -25.63 -47.94
CA LEU A 764 -17.91 -25.32 -47.91
C LEU A 764 -18.17 -23.92 -48.46
N ALA A 765 -17.38 -22.93 -48.05
CA ALA A 765 -17.50 -21.56 -48.57
C ALA A 765 -17.27 -21.51 -50.07
N HIS A 766 -16.28 -22.19 -50.59
CA HIS A 766 -16.05 -22.30 -52.05
C HIS A 766 -17.25 -22.88 -52.79
N GLN A 767 -17.85 -23.93 -52.27
CA GLN A 767 -19.06 -24.54 -52.88
C GLN A 767 -20.26 -23.60 -52.83
N LEU A 768 -20.40 -22.81 -51.79
CA LEU A 768 -21.51 -21.85 -51.66
C LEU A 768 -21.34 -20.63 -52.57
N LEU A 769 -20.12 -20.17 -52.81
CA LEU A 769 -19.81 -18.97 -53.58
C LEU A 769 -19.63 -19.28 -55.09
N PHE A 770 -18.95 -20.36 -55.41
CA PHE A 770 -18.55 -20.71 -56.80
C PHE A 770 -19.17 -22.02 -57.27
N VAL A 771 -20.47 -22.00 -57.63
CA VAL A 771 -21.27 -23.17 -58.00
C VAL A 771 -20.75 -23.82 -59.29
N PHE A 772 -20.14 -23.09 -60.22
CA PHE A 772 -19.67 -23.56 -61.55
C PHE A 772 -18.15 -23.77 -61.65
N HIS A 773 -17.37 -23.44 -60.63
CA HIS A 773 -15.91 -23.58 -60.74
C HIS A 773 -15.41 -24.89 -60.14
N GLN A 774 -15.00 -25.83 -61.02
CA GLN A 774 -14.47 -27.13 -60.57
C GLN A 774 -12.96 -27.13 -60.51
N LEU A 775 -12.41 -27.05 -59.27
CA LEU A 775 -11.01 -27.28 -59.02
C LEU A 775 -10.61 -28.76 -59.13
N SER A 776 -9.38 -29.02 -59.59
CA SER A 776 -8.88 -30.40 -59.70
C SER A 776 -8.72 -31.05 -58.33
N LYS A 777 -9.13 -32.32 -58.15
CA LYS A 777 -9.02 -33.09 -56.89
C LYS A 777 -7.64 -33.02 -56.25
N ARG A 778 -6.55 -33.15 -57.06
CA ARG A 778 -5.19 -33.16 -56.60
C ARG A 778 -4.75 -31.80 -56.02
N ARG A 779 -5.07 -30.69 -56.71
CA ARG A 779 -4.72 -29.33 -56.24
C ARG A 779 -5.40 -28.98 -54.95
N VAL A 780 -6.71 -29.25 -54.80
CA VAL A 780 -7.48 -29.01 -53.57
C VAL A 780 -6.92 -29.85 -52.41
N LEU A 781 -6.66 -31.13 -52.64
CA LEU A 781 -6.13 -32.00 -51.60
C LEU A 781 -4.71 -31.53 -51.15
N SER A 782 -3.82 -31.18 -52.08
CA SER A 782 -2.51 -30.63 -51.74
C SER A 782 -2.64 -29.35 -50.90
N LEU A 783 -3.52 -28.41 -51.28
CA LEU A 783 -3.77 -27.18 -50.54
C LEU A 783 -4.30 -27.45 -49.13
N MET A 784 -5.22 -28.41 -48.97
CA MET A 784 -5.75 -28.84 -47.69
C MET A 784 -4.66 -29.47 -46.78
N VAL A 785 -3.74 -30.28 -47.37
CA VAL A 785 -2.63 -30.90 -46.65
C VAL A 785 -1.63 -29.83 -46.19
N VAL A 786 -1.30 -28.90 -47.06
CA VAL A 786 -0.43 -27.76 -46.69
C VAL A 786 -1.05 -26.93 -45.57
N LEU A 787 -2.31 -26.57 -45.70
CA LEU A 787 -3.02 -25.82 -44.69
C LEU A 787 -3.16 -26.61 -43.38
N GLY A 788 -3.50 -27.93 -43.46
CA GLY A 788 -3.81 -28.77 -42.31
C GLY A 788 -2.60 -29.26 -41.51
N TYR A 789 -1.41 -29.32 -42.12
CA TYR A 789 -0.20 -29.82 -41.44
C TYR A 789 0.97 -28.83 -41.47
N LEU A 790 1.26 -28.18 -42.61
CA LEU A 790 2.46 -27.36 -42.73
C LEU A 790 2.28 -26.02 -41.96
N CYS A 791 1.10 -25.39 -42.03
CA CYS A 791 0.82 -24.16 -41.27
C CYS A 791 0.90 -24.41 -39.74
N PRO A 792 0.18 -25.41 -39.15
CA PRO A 792 0.30 -25.70 -37.72
C PRO A 792 1.74 -26.01 -37.28
N MET A 793 2.50 -26.73 -38.12
CA MET A 793 3.90 -27.04 -37.85
C MET A 793 4.75 -25.76 -37.80
N GLY A 794 4.48 -24.83 -38.70
CA GLY A 794 5.11 -23.49 -38.69
C GLY A 794 4.84 -22.71 -37.41
N PHE A 795 3.58 -22.63 -36.94
CA PHE A 795 3.22 -21.97 -35.70
C PHE A 795 3.84 -22.65 -34.46
N ALA A 796 3.72 -23.98 -34.36
CA ALA A 796 4.28 -24.75 -33.24
C ALA A 796 5.83 -24.68 -33.23
N GLY A 797 6.47 -24.78 -34.41
CA GLY A 797 7.92 -24.65 -34.53
C GLY A 797 8.44 -23.25 -34.22
N ALA A 798 7.74 -22.20 -34.67
CA ALA A 798 8.06 -20.82 -34.33
C ALA A 798 7.93 -20.58 -32.84
N ALA A 799 6.85 -21.06 -32.19
CA ALA A 799 6.67 -20.98 -30.77
C ALA A 799 7.80 -21.66 -30.00
N LEU A 800 8.19 -22.87 -30.41
CA LEU A 800 9.29 -23.58 -29.80
C LEU A 800 10.60 -22.80 -29.94
N GLY A 801 10.91 -22.30 -31.14
CA GLY A 801 12.16 -21.57 -31.42
C GLY A 801 12.27 -20.24 -30.68
N LEU A 802 11.15 -19.53 -30.48
CA LEU A 802 11.11 -18.23 -29.81
C LEU A 802 11.11 -18.31 -28.28
N TYR A 803 10.35 -19.25 -27.70
CA TYR A 803 10.09 -19.29 -26.26
C TYR A 803 10.92 -20.35 -25.51
N LEU A 804 11.41 -21.39 -26.15
CA LEU A 804 12.26 -22.40 -25.50
C LEU A 804 13.60 -21.81 -25.01
N PRO A 805 14.35 -20.98 -25.80
CA PRO A 805 15.59 -20.37 -25.31
C PRO A 805 15.40 -19.41 -24.15
N ARG A 806 14.19 -18.86 -24.00
CA ARG A 806 13.81 -17.93 -22.91
C ARG A 806 13.27 -18.65 -21.67
N GLY A 807 13.18 -20.00 -21.68
CA GLY A 807 12.59 -20.78 -20.59
C GLY A 807 11.06 -20.58 -20.41
N GLN A 808 10.37 -19.96 -21.38
CA GLN A 808 8.95 -19.57 -21.31
C GLN A 808 8.05 -20.43 -22.22
N TYR A 809 8.49 -21.61 -22.65
CA TYR A 809 7.68 -22.49 -23.50
C TYR A 809 6.79 -23.43 -22.70
N LEU A 810 7.32 -24.02 -21.61
CA LEU A 810 6.62 -24.98 -20.75
C LEU A 810 6.14 -24.32 -19.46
N GLY A 811 4.90 -24.61 -19.05
CA GLY A 811 4.36 -24.23 -17.76
C GLY A 811 5.01 -24.97 -16.59
N GLU A 812 5.07 -24.32 -15.42
CA GLU A 812 5.59 -24.94 -14.20
C GLU A 812 4.67 -26.07 -13.74
N GLY A 813 5.22 -27.29 -13.62
CA GLY A 813 4.49 -28.46 -13.12
C GLY A 813 3.55 -29.14 -14.11
N VAL A 814 3.43 -28.69 -15.37
CA VAL A 814 2.56 -29.26 -16.40
C VAL A 814 3.28 -29.39 -17.74
N CYS A 815 3.02 -30.51 -18.46
CA CYS A 815 3.56 -30.71 -19.82
C CYS A 815 2.65 -30.04 -20.87
N TRP A 816 2.49 -28.70 -20.76
CA TRP A 816 1.72 -27.86 -21.67
C TRP A 816 2.38 -26.50 -21.81
N LEU A 817 1.88 -25.65 -22.72
CA LEU A 817 2.38 -24.29 -22.93
C LEU A 817 2.24 -23.44 -21.65
N ASP A 818 3.24 -22.57 -21.41
CA ASP A 818 3.23 -21.68 -20.27
C ASP A 818 2.02 -20.73 -20.30
N GLY A 819 1.26 -20.73 -19.18
CA GLY A 819 0.08 -19.88 -19.00
C GLY A 819 0.39 -18.40 -18.76
N LYS A 820 1.58 -18.08 -18.23
CA LYS A 820 2.00 -16.71 -17.89
C LYS A 820 2.74 -16.03 -19.04
N GLY A 821 3.46 -16.81 -19.85
CA GLY A 821 4.26 -16.30 -20.97
C GLY A 821 3.49 -16.11 -22.27
N GLY A 822 4.16 -15.49 -23.27
CA GLY A 822 3.62 -15.26 -24.60
C GLY A 822 3.35 -16.55 -25.42
N ALA A 823 3.89 -17.72 -24.99
CA ALA A 823 3.74 -18.99 -25.70
C ALA A 823 2.27 -19.41 -25.89
N ARG A 824 1.38 -19.17 -24.93
CA ARG A 824 -0.06 -19.47 -25.05
C ARG A 824 -0.74 -18.78 -26.23
N TYR A 825 -0.30 -17.57 -26.57
CA TYR A 825 -0.92 -16.81 -27.67
C TYR A 825 -0.61 -17.39 -29.04
N THR A 826 0.47 -18.18 -29.18
CA THR A 826 0.79 -18.90 -30.42
C THR A 826 -0.19 -20.03 -30.71
N PHE A 827 -0.94 -20.49 -29.69
CA PHE A 827 -2.04 -21.41 -29.83
C PHE A 827 -3.39 -20.68 -29.89
N VAL A 828 -3.68 -19.84 -28.90
CA VAL A 828 -4.99 -19.17 -28.75
C VAL A 828 -5.28 -18.21 -29.91
N GLY A 829 -4.29 -17.43 -30.37
CA GLY A 829 -4.44 -16.48 -31.47
C GLY A 829 -4.92 -17.12 -32.77
N PRO A 830 -4.19 -18.09 -33.34
CA PRO A 830 -4.60 -18.83 -34.54
C PRO A 830 -5.97 -19.53 -34.38
N VAL A 831 -6.23 -20.14 -33.21
CA VAL A 831 -7.52 -20.79 -32.92
C VAL A 831 -8.68 -19.81 -32.99
N LEU A 832 -8.58 -18.66 -32.35
CA LEU A 832 -9.63 -17.62 -32.36
C LEU A 832 -9.87 -17.09 -33.79
N VAL A 833 -8.82 -16.86 -34.56
CA VAL A 833 -8.95 -16.45 -35.98
C VAL A 833 -9.69 -17.52 -36.78
N ILE A 834 -9.33 -18.80 -36.59
CA ILE A 834 -9.97 -19.93 -37.27
C ILE A 834 -11.45 -20.05 -36.87
N VAL A 835 -11.76 -19.95 -35.58
CA VAL A 835 -13.12 -19.97 -35.04
C VAL A 835 -13.93 -18.81 -35.63
N GLY A 836 -13.39 -17.62 -35.70
CA GLY A 836 -14.05 -16.45 -36.34
C GLY A 836 -14.33 -16.68 -37.82
N LEU A 837 -13.35 -17.16 -38.58
CA LEU A 837 -13.52 -17.51 -40.02
C LEU A 837 -14.56 -18.61 -40.23
N ASN A 838 -14.52 -19.66 -39.43
CA ASN A 838 -15.47 -20.75 -39.48
C ASN A 838 -16.90 -20.29 -39.14
N GLY A 839 -17.03 -19.37 -38.15
CA GLY A 839 -18.30 -18.72 -37.82
C GLY A 839 -18.85 -17.87 -38.95
N LEU A 840 -17.98 -17.11 -39.65
CA LEU A 840 -18.36 -16.35 -40.83
C LEU A 840 -18.90 -17.25 -41.96
N VAL A 841 -18.19 -18.36 -42.23
CA VAL A 841 -18.63 -19.35 -43.24
C VAL A 841 -19.94 -19.97 -42.84
N LEU A 842 -20.18 -20.29 -41.59
CA LEU A 842 -21.41 -20.80 -41.06
C LEU A 842 -22.56 -19.77 -41.24
N ALA A 843 -22.32 -18.51 -40.92
CA ALA A 843 -23.28 -17.42 -41.13
C ALA A 843 -23.66 -17.26 -42.61
N MET A 844 -22.67 -17.29 -43.49
CA MET A 844 -22.92 -17.27 -44.95
C MET A 844 -23.77 -18.47 -45.41
N ALA A 845 -23.50 -19.67 -44.91
CA ALA A 845 -24.27 -20.86 -45.21
C ALA A 845 -25.72 -20.73 -44.71
N MET A 846 -25.93 -20.18 -43.52
CA MET A 846 -27.29 -19.94 -42.97
C MET A 846 -28.06 -18.89 -43.75
N LEU A 847 -27.43 -17.78 -44.09
CA LEU A 847 -28.04 -16.72 -44.90
C LEU A 847 -28.48 -17.27 -46.26
N LYS A 848 -27.68 -18.15 -46.88
CA LYS A 848 -28.01 -18.76 -48.15
C LYS A 848 -29.15 -19.80 -48.06
N LEU A 849 -29.28 -20.48 -46.92
CA LEU A 849 -30.42 -21.37 -46.65
C LEU A 849 -31.70 -20.62 -46.34
N LEU A 850 -31.63 -19.45 -45.70
CA LEU A 850 -32.78 -18.63 -45.35
C LEU A 850 -33.32 -17.79 -46.53
N ARG A 851 -32.44 -17.36 -47.48
CA ARG A 851 -32.79 -16.47 -48.58
C ARG A 851 -33.97 -16.94 -49.46
N PRO A 852 -34.12 -18.25 -49.85
CA PRO A 852 -35.26 -18.70 -50.62
C PRO A 852 -36.58 -18.75 -49.85
N SER A 853 -36.56 -18.84 -48.53
CA SER A 853 -37.73 -19.04 -47.68
C SER A 853 -38.36 -17.74 -47.12
N LEU A 854 -37.64 -16.60 -47.26
CA LEU A 854 -38.14 -15.27 -46.82
C LEU A 854 -38.95 -14.55 -47.89
N SER A 855 -38.86 -14.96 -49.18
CA SER A 855 -39.61 -14.38 -50.24
C SER A 855 -40.84 -15.28 -50.53
N GLU A 856 -42.03 -14.87 -50.10
CA GLU A 856 -43.36 -15.28 -50.48
C GLU A 856 -43.72 -16.77 -50.42
N GLY A 857 -43.41 -17.51 -49.34
CA GLY A 857 -43.88 -18.88 -49.14
C GLY A 857 -44.89 -19.04 -47.98
N PRO A 858 -45.75 -20.06 -48.01
CA PRO A 858 -46.69 -20.35 -46.92
C PRO A 858 -45.99 -20.68 -45.62
N GLN A 859 -46.64 -20.45 -44.44
CA GLN A 859 -46.04 -20.59 -43.09
C GLN A 859 -45.40 -21.99 -42.85
N ALA A 860 -45.88 -23.04 -43.49
CA ALA A 860 -45.32 -24.40 -43.38
C ALA A 860 -43.86 -24.52 -43.94
N GLU A 861 -43.60 -23.86 -45.09
CA GLU A 861 -42.23 -23.84 -45.70
C GLU A 861 -41.23 -23.01 -44.84
N LYS A 862 -41.69 -21.90 -44.25
CA LYS A 862 -40.86 -21.10 -43.31
C LYS A 862 -40.46 -21.91 -42.09
N ARG A 863 -41.36 -22.74 -41.54
CA ARG A 863 -41.09 -23.62 -40.40
C ARG A 863 -40.12 -24.76 -40.77
N GLN A 864 -40.28 -25.35 -41.96
CA GLN A 864 -39.31 -26.38 -42.42
C GLN A 864 -37.94 -25.83 -42.71
N ALA A 865 -37.84 -24.62 -43.27
CA ALA A 865 -36.58 -23.93 -43.49
C ALA A 865 -35.88 -23.58 -42.16
N LEU A 866 -36.63 -23.07 -41.17
CA LEU A 866 -36.11 -22.77 -39.82
C LEU A 866 -35.63 -24.05 -39.14
N LEU A 867 -36.36 -25.16 -39.22
CA LEU A 867 -35.92 -26.47 -38.71
C LEU A 867 -34.65 -26.98 -39.43
N GLY A 868 -34.52 -26.71 -40.73
CA GLY A 868 -33.33 -27.01 -41.54
C GLY A 868 -32.12 -26.23 -41.07
N VAL A 869 -32.32 -24.93 -40.79
CA VAL A 869 -31.23 -24.03 -40.21
C VAL A 869 -30.82 -24.50 -38.84
N MET A 870 -31.75 -24.78 -37.94
CA MET A 870 -31.45 -25.29 -36.60
C MET A 870 -30.67 -26.60 -36.63
N LYS A 871 -31.10 -27.52 -37.50
CA LYS A 871 -30.40 -28.80 -37.70
C LYS A 871 -28.98 -28.60 -38.22
N ALA A 872 -28.79 -27.66 -39.18
CA ALA A 872 -27.47 -27.36 -39.74
C ALA A 872 -26.57 -26.69 -38.69
N LEU A 873 -27.09 -25.80 -37.85
CA LEU A 873 -26.37 -25.20 -36.72
C LEU A 873 -25.90 -26.27 -35.74
N LEU A 874 -26.81 -27.14 -35.30
CA LEU A 874 -26.49 -28.18 -34.33
C LEU A 874 -25.37 -29.14 -34.85
N VAL A 875 -25.38 -29.42 -36.15
CA VAL A 875 -24.38 -30.32 -36.77
C VAL A 875 -23.04 -29.64 -37.06
N LEU A 876 -23.07 -28.39 -37.59
CA LEU A 876 -21.88 -27.73 -38.07
C LEU A 876 -21.09 -27.00 -36.95
N THR A 877 -21.77 -26.54 -35.89
CA THR A 877 -21.11 -25.83 -34.78
C THR A 877 -19.96 -26.64 -34.12
N PRO A 878 -20.18 -27.90 -33.66
CA PRO A 878 -19.10 -28.72 -33.10
C PRO A 878 -18.07 -29.17 -34.13
N ILE A 879 -18.49 -29.43 -35.38
CA ILE A 879 -17.58 -29.88 -36.46
C ILE A 879 -16.62 -28.75 -36.85
N PHE A 880 -17.01 -27.50 -36.77
CA PHE A 880 -16.18 -26.36 -37.09
C PHE A 880 -15.44 -25.78 -35.89
N GLY A 881 -15.52 -26.41 -34.72
CA GLY A 881 -14.82 -26.01 -33.52
C GLY A 881 -15.32 -24.70 -32.90
N LEU A 882 -16.56 -24.25 -33.25
CA LEU A 882 -17.12 -22.99 -32.73
C LEU A 882 -17.37 -22.98 -31.22
N THR A 883 -17.43 -24.18 -30.61
CA THR A 883 -17.50 -24.34 -29.14
C THR A 883 -16.31 -23.73 -28.39
N TRP A 884 -15.14 -23.63 -29.05
CA TRP A 884 -13.96 -22.99 -28.52
C TRP A 884 -14.09 -21.45 -28.41
N GLY A 885 -15.02 -20.85 -29.12
CA GLY A 885 -15.35 -19.43 -28.96
C GLY A 885 -15.88 -19.08 -27.57
N LEU A 886 -16.46 -20.06 -26.85
CA LEU A 886 -16.86 -19.90 -25.46
C LEU A 886 -15.67 -19.74 -24.52
N GLY A 887 -14.46 -20.12 -24.96
CA GLY A 887 -13.22 -19.86 -24.22
C GLY A 887 -12.93 -18.37 -24.02
N LEU A 888 -13.49 -17.47 -24.85
CA LEU A 888 -13.42 -16.03 -24.60
C LEU A 888 -14.17 -15.62 -23.33
N ALA A 889 -15.30 -16.29 -23.05
CA ALA A 889 -16.05 -16.02 -21.82
C ALA A 889 -15.32 -16.47 -20.56
N THR A 890 -14.40 -17.44 -20.68
CA THR A 890 -13.58 -17.89 -19.54
C THR A 890 -12.35 -16.99 -19.28
N LEU A 891 -12.08 -16.03 -20.17
CA LEU A 891 -11.00 -15.03 -20.03
C LEU A 891 -11.48 -13.75 -19.36
N LEU A 892 -12.78 -13.57 -19.16
CA LEU A 892 -13.36 -12.40 -18.48
C LEU A 892 -13.30 -12.64 -16.97
N GLU A 893 -12.67 -11.72 -16.22
CA GLU A 893 -12.31 -11.87 -14.80
C GLU A 893 -13.47 -11.94 -13.79
N GLU A 894 -14.69 -11.59 -14.18
CA GLU A 894 -15.85 -11.51 -13.27
C GLU A 894 -16.95 -12.55 -13.54
N VAL A 895 -16.71 -13.59 -14.31
CA VAL A 895 -17.76 -14.52 -14.75
C VAL A 895 -17.84 -15.75 -13.83
N SER A 896 -19.07 -16.15 -13.49
CA SER A 896 -19.39 -17.34 -12.69
C SER A 896 -18.71 -18.62 -13.21
N VAL A 897 -18.57 -19.64 -12.38
CA VAL A 897 -17.95 -20.94 -12.71
C VAL A 897 -18.68 -21.67 -13.86
N VAL A 898 -19.91 -21.31 -14.16
CA VAL A 898 -20.77 -21.95 -15.17
C VAL A 898 -20.16 -21.98 -16.58
N PRO A 899 -19.59 -20.89 -17.15
CA PRO A 899 -18.93 -20.93 -18.45
C PRO A 899 -17.78 -21.94 -18.54
N HIS A 900 -17.04 -22.15 -17.45
CA HIS A 900 -15.95 -23.12 -17.40
C HIS A 900 -16.48 -24.56 -17.52
N TYR A 901 -17.58 -24.91 -16.84
CA TYR A 901 -18.20 -26.21 -16.97
C TYR A 901 -18.75 -26.44 -18.39
N ILE A 902 -19.47 -25.47 -18.95
CA ILE A 902 -20.04 -25.54 -20.31
C ILE A 902 -18.90 -25.69 -21.33
N PHE A 903 -17.85 -24.87 -21.23
CA PHE A 903 -16.69 -24.95 -22.11
C PHE A 903 -16.02 -26.33 -22.04
N THR A 904 -15.81 -26.85 -20.82
CA THR A 904 -15.19 -28.16 -20.61
C THR A 904 -16.02 -29.29 -21.21
N ILE A 905 -17.33 -29.36 -20.92
CA ILE A 905 -18.21 -30.41 -21.45
C ILE A 905 -18.23 -30.40 -22.96
N LEU A 906 -18.46 -29.22 -23.58
CA LEU A 906 -18.59 -29.12 -25.03
C LEU A 906 -17.28 -29.48 -25.75
N ASN A 907 -16.15 -29.15 -25.22
CA ASN A 907 -14.87 -29.37 -25.89
C ASN A 907 -14.25 -30.74 -25.58
N THR A 908 -14.35 -31.27 -24.36
CA THR A 908 -13.89 -32.62 -24.03
C THR A 908 -14.75 -33.70 -24.68
N CYS A 909 -16.05 -33.45 -24.92
CA CYS A 909 -16.96 -34.36 -25.66
C CYS A 909 -16.96 -34.10 -27.17
N GLN A 910 -16.04 -33.31 -27.72
CA GLN A 910 -16.04 -32.96 -29.16
C GLN A 910 -16.00 -34.18 -30.08
N GLY A 911 -15.22 -35.24 -29.71
CA GLY A 911 -15.20 -36.50 -30.46
C GLY A 911 -16.54 -37.21 -30.52
N VAL A 912 -17.34 -37.16 -29.45
CA VAL A 912 -18.70 -37.72 -29.43
C VAL A 912 -19.58 -36.95 -30.40
N PHE A 913 -19.51 -35.63 -30.43
CA PHE A 913 -20.27 -34.81 -31.38
C PHE A 913 -19.85 -35.08 -32.83
N ILE A 914 -18.56 -35.29 -33.11
CA ILE A 914 -18.07 -35.65 -34.46
C ILE A 914 -18.60 -37.04 -34.88
N LEU A 915 -18.64 -38.01 -33.99
CA LEU A 915 -19.23 -39.31 -34.27
C LEU A 915 -20.73 -39.18 -34.59
N LEU A 916 -21.47 -38.53 -33.73
CA LEU A 916 -22.91 -38.41 -33.88
C LEU A 916 -23.29 -37.59 -35.14
N PHE A 917 -22.81 -36.36 -35.24
CA PHE A 917 -23.16 -35.38 -36.24
C PHE A 917 -22.34 -35.49 -37.54
N GLY A 918 -21.07 -35.80 -37.46
CA GLY A 918 -20.17 -35.88 -38.62
C GLY A 918 -20.17 -37.26 -39.32
N CYS A 919 -20.44 -38.33 -38.56
CA CYS A 919 -20.40 -39.67 -39.07
C CYS A 919 -21.78 -40.35 -39.14
N LEU A 920 -22.46 -40.53 -38.01
CA LEU A 920 -23.70 -41.33 -37.94
C LEU A 920 -24.89 -40.64 -38.53
N MET A 921 -25.00 -39.29 -38.51
CA MET A 921 -26.13 -38.54 -39.12
C MET A 921 -25.94 -38.29 -40.63
N ASP A 922 -24.81 -38.68 -41.25
CA ASP A 922 -24.65 -38.56 -42.67
C ASP A 922 -25.47 -39.69 -43.38
N LYS A 923 -26.46 -39.30 -44.22
CA LYS A 923 -27.34 -40.21 -44.88
C LYS A 923 -26.61 -41.29 -45.68
N LYS A 924 -25.50 -40.96 -46.36
CA LYS A 924 -24.69 -41.91 -47.13
C LYS A 924 -23.97 -42.90 -46.24
N VAL A 925 -23.52 -42.51 -45.08
CA VAL A 925 -22.92 -43.39 -44.07
C VAL A 925 -23.99 -44.35 -43.52
N GLN A 926 -25.17 -43.82 -43.17
CA GLN A 926 -26.31 -44.61 -42.70
C GLN A 926 -26.76 -45.67 -43.72
N GLU A 927 -26.99 -45.26 -45.00
CA GLU A 927 -27.35 -46.19 -46.10
C GLU A 927 -26.25 -47.27 -46.29
N ALA A 928 -25.00 -46.88 -46.21
CA ALA A 928 -23.90 -47.83 -46.39
C ALA A 928 -23.79 -48.84 -45.22
N LEU A 929 -24.05 -48.40 -43.98
CA LEU A 929 -24.11 -49.24 -42.79
C LEU A 929 -25.29 -50.19 -42.83
N LEU A 930 -26.48 -49.69 -43.17
CA LEU A 930 -27.71 -50.52 -43.31
C LEU A 930 -27.52 -51.62 -44.39
N LYS A 931 -26.92 -51.27 -45.51
CA LYS A 931 -26.59 -52.24 -46.56
C LYS A 931 -25.52 -53.29 -46.10
N ARG A 932 -24.65 -52.91 -45.19
CA ARG A 932 -23.58 -53.82 -44.73
C ARG A 932 -24.03 -54.78 -43.61
N PHE A 933 -24.93 -54.32 -42.73
CA PHE A 933 -25.42 -55.07 -41.57
C PHE A 933 -26.76 -55.83 -41.84
N GLY A 934 -27.26 -55.86 -43.08
CA GLY A 934 -28.33 -56.76 -43.48
C GLY A 934 -29.72 -56.43 -42.90
N CYS A 935 -29.95 -55.26 -42.39
CA CYS A 935 -31.31 -54.80 -42.09
C CYS A 935 -31.96 -54.32 -43.37
N ALA A 936 -32.41 -55.26 -44.22
CA ALA A 936 -33.36 -54.98 -45.29
C ALA A 936 -34.68 -54.60 -44.64
N GLN A 937 -35.10 -53.36 -44.76
CA GLN A 937 -36.52 -53.03 -44.55
C GLN A 937 -37.34 -53.77 -45.60
N PRO A 938 -38.49 -54.42 -45.21
CA PRO A 938 -39.44 -54.91 -46.16
C PRO A 938 -40.05 -53.69 -46.95
N PRO A 939 -40.41 -53.89 -48.21
CA PRO A 939 -40.94 -52.77 -48.99
C PRO A 939 -42.24 -52.25 -48.33
N ASN A 940 -42.26 -50.97 -47.97
CA ASN A 940 -43.43 -50.28 -47.47
C ASN A 940 -44.57 -50.37 -48.48
N SER A 941 -45.53 -51.23 -48.19
CA SER A 941 -46.85 -51.12 -48.76
C SER A 941 -47.48 -49.81 -48.27
N THR A 942 -47.56 -48.82 -49.13
CA THR A 942 -48.37 -47.64 -49.01
C THR A 942 -49.84 -48.03 -49.04
N ILE A 943 -50.50 -48.05 -47.89
CA ILE A 943 -51.93 -48.02 -47.79
C ILE A 943 -52.39 -46.57 -48.09
N SER A 944 -52.84 -46.28 -49.29
CA SER A 944 -53.58 -45.07 -49.65
C SER A 944 -55.00 -45.29 -49.24
N LEU A 945 -55.51 -44.51 -48.26
CA LEU A 945 -56.92 -44.33 -48.02
C LEU A 945 -57.50 -43.51 -49.18
N ALA A 946 -58.38 -44.17 -49.94
CA ALA A 946 -59.22 -43.61 -50.97
C ALA A 946 -60.31 -42.77 -50.28
N THR A 947 -60.49 -41.56 -50.69
CA THR A 947 -61.79 -40.88 -50.69
C THR A 947 -62.20 -40.60 -52.17
N ASN A 948 -63.34 -41.18 -52.54
CA ASN A 948 -64.02 -41.01 -53.79
C ASN A 948 -64.33 -39.57 -54.19
N GLU A 949 -64.21 -39.23 -55.45
CA GLU A 949 -65.24 -38.65 -56.21
C GLU A 949 -65.00 -38.72 -57.75
N SER A 950 -65.97 -39.22 -58.40
CA SER A 950 -66.32 -39.48 -59.77
C SER A 950 -66.01 -38.39 -60.79
N HIS A 951 -65.59 -38.72 -62.02
CA HIS A 951 -66.30 -38.78 -63.28
C HIS A 951 -65.38 -39.04 -64.49
N LEU A 952 -65.72 -40.01 -65.26
CA LEU A 952 -65.29 -40.39 -66.61
C LEU A 952 -65.63 -39.32 -67.67
N PRO A 953 -65.38 -39.49 -69.07
CA PRO A 953 -64.56 -40.48 -69.75
C PRO A 953 -63.61 -39.91 -70.86
N GLU A 954 -62.78 -40.78 -71.34
CA GLU A 954 -62.02 -41.02 -72.57
C GLU A 954 -62.38 -40.18 -73.86
N PRO A 955 -61.69 -40.25 -75.04
CA PRO A 955 -60.61 -41.16 -75.44
C PRO A 955 -59.51 -40.62 -76.43
N SER A 956 -58.56 -41.44 -76.64
CA SER A 956 -57.93 -41.84 -77.95
C SER A 956 -56.65 -41.20 -78.44
N ARG A 957 -55.76 -42.14 -78.77
CA ARG A 957 -54.85 -42.31 -79.90
C ARG A 957 -53.63 -41.41 -80.01
N GLY A 958 -52.54 -42.16 -80.12
CA GLY A 958 -51.55 -42.06 -81.12
C GLY A 958 -50.12 -42.25 -80.70
N ARG A 959 -49.69 -43.51 -80.76
CA ARG A 959 -48.55 -44.09 -81.51
C ARG A 959 -47.48 -43.07 -81.91
N SER A 960 -46.25 -43.25 -81.50
CA SER A 960 -45.15 -43.97 -82.15
C SER A 960 -43.81 -43.48 -81.69
N ASP A 961 -43.03 -44.41 -81.37
CA ASP A 961 -41.69 -44.73 -81.81
C ASP A 961 -40.50 -43.81 -81.54
N ASN A 962 -39.54 -44.43 -80.91
CA ASN A 962 -38.13 -44.44 -81.23
C ASN A 962 -37.17 -43.36 -80.77
N ALA A 963 -36.29 -43.80 -80.19
CA ALA A 963 -34.80 -43.84 -80.39
C ALA A 963 -34.00 -43.19 -79.28
N SER A 964 -33.25 -44.10 -78.68
CA SER A 964 -31.81 -43.98 -78.25
C SER A 964 -31.12 -42.70 -78.65
N TYR A 965 -30.39 -42.19 -77.72
CA TYR A 965 -28.89 -41.93 -77.91
C TYR A 965 -28.16 -41.83 -76.60
N GLU A 966 -27.23 -42.70 -76.42
CA GLU A 966 -26.04 -42.55 -75.63
C GLU A 966 -25.33 -41.25 -76.04
N GLU A 967 -24.79 -40.54 -75.14
CA GLU A 967 -23.37 -40.08 -75.29
C GLU A 967 -22.72 -39.68 -73.98
N LYS A 968 -21.63 -40.23 -73.80
CA LYS A 968 -20.48 -39.96 -72.99
C LYS A 968 -19.94 -38.57 -73.18
N MET A 969 -19.15 -38.23 -72.17
CA MET A 969 -18.00 -37.32 -72.11
C MET A 969 -18.30 -36.03 -71.31
N THR A 970 -17.46 -35.64 -70.41
CA THR A 970 -16.17 -35.82 -69.74
C THR A 970 -16.22 -35.28 -68.33
#